data_50be8c2622cb910e7ecbb7404bdfe34d
#
_entry.id   50be8c2622cb910e7ecbb7404bdfe34d
#
_cell.length_a   1.000
_cell.length_b   1.000
_cell.length_c   1.000
_cell.angle_alpha   90.00
_cell.angle_beta   90.00
_cell.angle_gamma   90.00
#
_symmetry.space_group_name_H-M   'P 1'
#
loop_
_entity.id
_entity.type
_entity.pdbx_description
1 polymer ?
#
loop_
_entity_poly.entity_id
_entity_poly.type
_entity_poly.pdbx_seq_one_letter_code
_entity_poly.pdbx_strand_id
1 'polypeptide(L)'
;MTMETPGQEAPGSIAPAPGHQRLAGLTAAEVLERRQRYGENQLPEEKRVSAWTILINQFKSPLVYIILAAALVSLIAREYSDFAIIMAVVVIDAILGSVQEYQAERTYTALKGLLKPAATVIRDGVRSEVPVSELVPDDLIVLTAGEKVPADGLLLEATKVAVEEAILTGESEPVAKAALPDQAAATEAHRVFMGTTVLTGRGLMTVTGTGTHTELGKIASSLHEHVEDGTPLQVRLEAFSRTLTRIVAVFTLAILAVGLRMGHGFLEMLRTSIILAVAAVPEGLLIAVTVILVVGMRKILKRNGLVKKLLAVETLGSVTVICTDKTGTLTEGRMRVTRTELEDSQRALETMVLCNNLEGPVELALWEYASAQPELKPQELVDRSTRVAEELFSSETKFMTAHTVLDGQANDYLKGAPEIVLGMCDLSDQRRVEILGQVDQWAGEGLRLLGLAYREHRNLDIHTGYHWLALVAMEDPLREGVVDAVRVAQHAGIQVKMITGDYRRTADRIGRMIGLVRDGDLVLEGADLAAMDDAELARQVPHTAVFARIKPQDKLRIVRALQSSNEITAMIGDGVNDAPALKRANIGVVVGTATDVARESADLILLDSNFRTVVAAVEEGRTIFENIRKVVAYTLSNSFAEVITIFTAMILGWPTPLTVAQILWIHLICDGPSDIVLGFEPKEEGIMDEKPKSIQEPILTRLSASLIGFISIASAVFALTLFRHFWAVHGDAVEGRSIVFASFAINSMIYIFAYRSLRRSMLHTAPLSQNKALILAVIGGLITALLPFSVPALQRLLGIVPLTVDEWALVGGCAVSLLAAVEVAKIISLRIHHQA
;
A
#
# COMPACT_ATOMS: atom_id res chain seq x y z
N MET A 1 -6.49 11.96 -33.01
CA MET A 1 -7.43 12.98 -32.53
C MET A 1 -7.02 13.25 -31.09
N THR A 2 -6.11 14.18 -30.92
CA THR A 2 -5.53 14.63 -29.65
C THR A 2 -6.48 15.66 -29.03
N MET A 3 -7.04 15.34 -27.86
CA MET A 3 -7.76 16.32 -27.04
C MET A 3 -6.73 17.04 -26.16
N GLU A 4 -6.53 18.29 -26.45
CA GLU A 4 -5.86 19.26 -25.58
C GLU A 4 -6.73 19.52 -24.36
N THR A 5 -6.17 19.30 -23.16
CA THR A 5 -6.72 19.77 -21.90
C THR A 5 -6.40 21.24 -21.71
N PRO A 6 -7.32 22.09 -21.26
CA PRO A 6 -7.03 23.50 -21.00
C PRO A 6 -6.10 23.64 -19.79
N GLY A 7 -5.07 24.48 -19.95
CA GLY A 7 -4.07 24.77 -18.94
C GLY A 7 -4.69 25.37 -17.67
N GLN A 8 -4.33 24.79 -16.53
CA GLN A 8 -4.51 25.45 -15.24
C GLN A 8 -3.46 26.57 -15.13
N GLU A 9 -3.91 27.79 -15.16
CA GLU A 9 -3.12 28.95 -14.77
C GLU A 9 -2.71 28.81 -13.30
N ALA A 10 -1.42 28.95 -13.02
CA ALA A 10 -0.87 28.95 -11.68
C ALA A 10 -1.41 30.17 -10.88
N PRO A 11 -1.69 30.03 -9.59
CA PRO A 11 -2.14 31.14 -8.76
C PRO A 11 -1.06 32.23 -8.70
N GLY A 12 -1.51 33.47 -8.91
CA GLY A 12 -0.69 34.64 -9.07
C GLY A 12 0.31 34.89 -7.93
N SER A 13 1.42 35.46 -8.29
CA SER A 13 2.53 35.88 -7.42
C SER A 13 2.06 36.84 -6.35
N ILE A 14 2.12 36.40 -5.08
CA ILE A 14 1.89 37.24 -3.91
C ILE A 14 3.07 38.21 -3.80
N ALA A 15 2.82 39.51 -3.80
CA ALA A 15 3.82 40.54 -3.57
C ALA A 15 4.37 40.44 -2.12
N PRO A 16 5.69 40.46 -1.90
CA PRO A 16 6.26 40.38 -0.56
C PRO A 16 6.16 41.73 0.19
N ALA A 17 6.07 41.66 1.51
CA ALA A 17 6.12 42.79 2.40
C ALA A 17 7.40 43.60 2.19
N PRO A 18 7.39 44.93 2.39
CA PRO A 18 8.54 45.82 2.15
C PRO A 18 9.61 45.62 3.20
N GLY A 19 10.81 45.15 2.80
CA GLY A 19 11.98 45.12 3.71
C GLY A 19 13.06 44.07 3.39
N HIS A 20 12.79 43.03 2.57
CA HIS A 20 13.81 42.04 2.26
C HIS A 20 14.30 42.14 0.81
N GLN A 21 15.64 42.25 0.65
CA GLN A 21 16.28 42.08 -0.66
C GLN A 21 15.83 40.70 -1.24
N ARG A 22 15.17 40.72 -2.41
CA ARG A 22 14.80 39.50 -3.12
C ARG A 22 16.06 38.72 -3.44
N LEU A 23 16.30 37.62 -2.73
CA LEU A 23 17.27 36.63 -3.15
C LEU A 23 16.72 35.96 -4.41
N ALA A 24 17.28 36.29 -5.57
CA ALA A 24 16.78 35.82 -6.86
C ALA A 24 16.98 34.31 -7.07
N GLY A 25 17.91 33.70 -6.32
CA GLY A 25 18.31 32.32 -6.55
C GLY A 25 19.05 32.11 -7.89
N LEU A 26 19.30 30.86 -8.25
CA LEU A 26 19.99 30.49 -9.48
C LEU A 26 19.10 30.64 -10.69
N THR A 27 19.69 31.04 -11.85
CA THR A 27 19.06 31.00 -13.16
C THR A 27 19.05 29.58 -13.73
N ALA A 28 18.16 29.30 -14.68
CA ALA A 28 18.09 27.99 -15.33
C ALA A 28 19.42 27.57 -16.00
N ALA A 29 20.19 28.54 -16.55
CA ALA A 29 21.50 28.28 -17.16
C ALA A 29 22.55 27.85 -16.10
N GLU A 30 22.59 28.54 -14.95
CA GLU A 30 23.50 28.22 -13.84
C GLU A 30 23.18 26.86 -13.24
N VAL A 31 21.90 26.50 -13.12
CA VAL A 31 21.46 25.16 -12.64
C VAL A 31 21.99 24.07 -13.58
N LEU A 32 21.87 24.27 -14.90
CA LEU A 32 22.35 23.29 -15.89
C LEU A 32 23.88 23.12 -15.82
N GLU A 33 24.63 24.20 -15.69
CA GLU A 33 26.09 24.17 -15.54
C GLU A 33 26.51 23.43 -14.28
N ARG A 34 25.89 23.74 -13.13
CA ARG A 34 26.16 23.08 -11.85
C ARG A 34 25.80 21.60 -11.88
N ARG A 35 24.65 21.23 -12.51
CA ARG A 35 24.25 19.83 -12.64
C ARG A 35 25.25 19.01 -13.47
N GLN A 36 25.83 19.60 -14.50
CA GLN A 36 26.92 18.95 -15.28
C GLN A 36 28.20 18.79 -14.47
N ARG A 37 28.50 19.74 -13.57
CA ARG A 37 29.73 19.75 -12.77
C ARG A 37 29.66 18.84 -11.53
N TYR A 38 28.51 18.84 -10.81
CA TYR A 38 28.35 18.16 -9.51
C TYR A 38 27.50 16.89 -9.59
N GLY A 39 26.81 16.65 -10.71
CA GLY A 39 25.90 15.52 -10.87
C GLY A 39 24.54 15.72 -10.22
N GLU A 40 23.82 14.63 -10.08
CA GLU A 40 22.50 14.62 -9.45
C GLU A 40 22.62 14.50 -7.92
N ASN A 41 21.72 15.13 -7.18
CA ASN A 41 21.63 15.00 -5.72
C ASN A 41 20.98 13.67 -5.34
N GLN A 42 21.73 12.58 -5.50
CA GLN A 42 21.32 11.23 -5.18
C GLN A 42 22.40 10.53 -4.36
N LEU A 43 21.97 9.81 -3.33
CA LEU A 43 22.85 8.86 -2.65
C LEU A 43 23.13 7.67 -3.58
N PRO A 44 24.25 6.93 -3.38
CA PRO A 44 24.49 5.73 -4.16
C PRO A 44 23.29 4.80 -4.09
N GLU A 45 22.61 4.59 -5.23
CA GLU A 45 21.51 3.61 -5.28
C GLU A 45 22.06 2.21 -4.93
N GLU A 46 21.28 1.44 -4.18
CA GLU A 46 21.52 0.00 -4.06
C GLU A 46 21.69 -0.57 -5.48
N LYS A 47 22.76 -1.35 -5.67
CA LYS A 47 23.04 -1.94 -6.98
C LYS A 47 21.83 -2.75 -7.41
N ARG A 48 21.20 -2.35 -8.50
CA ARG A 48 20.09 -3.10 -9.12
C ARG A 48 20.52 -4.55 -9.25
N VAL A 49 19.69 -5.47 -8.78
CA VAL A 49 19.97 -6.88 -8.89
C VAL A 49 20.18 -7.22 -10.37
N SER A 50 21.39 -7.63 -10.73
CA SER A 50 21.72 -7.96 -12.11
C SER A 50 20.90 -9.17 -12.56
N ALA A 51 20.47 -9.20 -13.83
CA ALA A 51 19.80 -10.38 -14.41
C ALA A 51 20.65 -11.66 -14.22
N TRP A 52 22.00 -11.54 -14.24
CA TRP A 52 22.90 -12.65 -13.95
C TRP A 52 22.86 -13.10 -12.50
N THR A 53 22.72 -12.17 -11.56
CA THR A 53 22.59 -12.51 -10.13
C THR A 53 21.27 -13.25 -9.89
N ILE A 54 20.18 -12.81 -10.49
CA ILE A 54 18.88 -13.50 -10.44
C ILE A 54 19.02 -14.91 -11.00
N LEU A 55 19.63 -15.07 -12.18
CA LEU A 55 19.84 -16.37 -12.81
C LEU A 55 20.68 -17.33 -11.93
N ILE A 56 21.78 -16.85 -11.35
CA ILE A 56 22.62 -17.66 -10.47
C ILE A 56 21.87 -18.04 -9.19
N ASN A 57 21.04 -17.16 -8.67
CA ASN A 57 20.26 -17.43 -7.45
C ASN A 57 19.20 -18.51 -7.67
N GLN A 58 18.67 -18.70 -8.90
CA GLN A 58 17.78 -19.83 -9.21
C GLN A 58 18.44 -21.17 -8.89
N PHE A 59 19.74 -21.30 -9.15
CA PHE A 59 20.47 -22.54 -8.86
C PHE A 59 20.77 -22.75 -7.37
N LYS A 60 20.52 -21.78 -6.49
CA LYS A 60 20.74 -21.91 -5.04
C LYS A 60 19.53 -22.43 -4.28
N SER A 61 18.42 -22.71 -4.96
CA SER A 61 17.24 -23.28 -4.33
C SER A 61 17.51 -24.70 -3.81
N PRO A 62 17.06 -25.05 -2.57
CA PRO A 62 17.14 -26.42 -2.07
C PRO A 62 16.48 -27.45 -3.00
N LEU A 63 15.48 -27.02 -3.76
CA LEU A 63 14.72 -27.84 -4.70
C LEU A 63 15.57 -28.18 -5.94
N VAL A 64 16.28 -27.20 -6.47
CA VAL A 64 17.19 -27.43 -7.60
C VAL A 64 18.34 -28.36 -7.19
N TYR A 65 18.78 -28.35 -5.95
CA TYR A 65 19.79 -29.32 -5.46
C TYR A 65 19.28 -30.77 -5.51
N ILE A 66 17.99 -31.00 -5.23
CA ILE A 66 17.38 -32.34 -5.37
C ILE A 66 17.41 -32.80 -6.83
N ILE A 67 17.04 -31.91 -7.76
CA ILE A 67 17.03 -32.20 -9.20
C ILE A 67 18.46 -32.40 -9.72
N LEU A 68 19.42 -31.59 -9.27
CA LEU A 68 20.85 -31.77 -9.62
C LEU A 68 21.40 -33.09 -9.05
N ALA A 69 20.99 -33.49 -7.85
CA ALA A 69 21.33 -34.82 -7.32
C ALA A 69 20.73 -35.93 -8.19
N ALA A 70 19.48 -35.75 -8.68
CA ALA A 70 18.89 -36.68 -9.65
C ALA A 70 19.71 -36.80 -10.95
N ALA A 71 20.10 -35.64 -11.51
CA ALA A 71 20.95 -35.61 -12.70
C ALA A 71 22.28 -36.35 -12.46
N LEU A 72 22.91 -36.12 -11.31
CA LEU A 72 24.16 -36.83 -10.95
C LEU A 72 23.94 -38.34 -10.85
N VAL A 73 22.84 -38.80 -10.27
CA VAL A 73 22.53 -40.23 -10.18
C VAL A 73 22.32 -40.84 -11.58
N SER A 74 21.58 -40.16 -12.47
CA SER A 74 21.42 -40.56 -13.85
C SER A 74 22.73 -40.66 -14.61
N LEU A 75 23.66 -39.73 -14.35
CA LEU A 75 25.00 -39.76 -14.93
C LEU A 75 25.84 -40.94 -14.44
N ILE A 76 25.79 -41.25 -13.14
CA ILE A 76 26.45 -42.39 -12.53
C ILE A 76 25.88 -43.73 -13.07
N ALA A 77 24.54 -43.73 -13.26
CA ALA A 77 23.84 -44.88 -13.85
C ALA A 77 24.13 -45.06 -15.34
N ARG A 78 24.89 -44.15 -15.99
CA ARG A 78 25.20 -44.10 -17.42
C ARG A 78 23.96 -43.86 -18.30
N GLU A 79 22.88 -43.30 -17.74
CA GLU A 79 21.67 -42.92 -18.47
C GLU A 79 21.85 -41.47 -18.97
N TYR A 80 22.68 -41.30 -19.99
CA TYR A 80 23.03 -39.99 -20.53
C TYR A 80 21.85 -39.19 -21.06
N SER A 81 20.82 -39.90 -21.57
CA SER A 81 19.57 -39.28 -22.05
C SER A 81 18.83 -38.59 -20.90
N ASP A 82 18.63 -39.32 -19.80
CA ASP A 82 17.90 -38.77 -18.62
C ASP A 82 18.70 -37.62 -17.99
N PHE A 83 19.99 -37.75 -17.89
CA PHE A 83 20.86 -36.66 -17.43
C PHE A 83 20.72 -35.41 -18.30
N ALA A 84 20.77 -35.58 -19.64
CA ALA A 84 20.64 -34.44 -20.56
C ALA A 84 19.28 -33.77 -20.48
N ILE A 85 18.22 -34.54 -20.31
CA ILE A 85 16.84 -34.07 -20.18
C ILE A 85 16.69 -33.28 -18.88
N ILE A 86 17.11 -33.85 -17.75
CA ILE A 86 17.02 -33.19 -16.44
C ILE A 86 17.78 -31.85 -16.46
N MET A 87 19.01 -31.85 -17.02
CA MET A 87 19.80 -30.64 -17.13
C MET A 87 19.19 -29.59 -18.06
N ALA A 88 18.60 -30.02 -19.19
CA ALA A 88 17.91 -29.11 -20.08
C ALA A 88 16.70 -28.46 -19.39
N VAL A 89 15.92 -29.23 -18.64
CA VAL A 89 14.79 -28.73 -17.87
C VAL A 89 15.25 -27.76 -16.77
N VAL A 90 16.27 -28.09 -16.00
CA VAL A 90 16.83 -27.19 -14.97
C VAL A 90 17.26 -25.84 -15.58
N VAL A 91 17.89 -25.88 -16.76
CA VAL A 91 18.28 -24.65 -17.45
C VAL A 91 17.07 -23.84 -17.93
N ILE A 92 16.06 -24.52 -18.48
CA ILE A 92 14.80 -23.88 -18.93
C ILE A 92 14.09 -23.25 -17.72
N ASP A 93 13.98 -23.98 -16.60
CA ASP A 93 13.37 -23.50 -15.37
C ASP A 93 14.11 -22.27 -14.82
N ALA A 94 15.43 -22.33 -14.72
CA ALA A 94 16.25 -21.20 -14.28
C ALA A 94 16.07 -19.98 -15.19
N ILE A 95 15.94 -20.16 -16.51
CA ILE A 95 15.68 -19.04 -17.44
C ILE A 95 14.29 -18.48 -17.23
N LEU A 96 13.26 -19.32 -17.19
CA LEU A 96 11.86 -18.88 -17.01
C LEU A 96 11.66 -18.19 -15.66
N GLY A 97 12.15 -18.80 -14.57
CA GLY A 97 12.14 -18.21 -13.23
C GLY A 97 12.87 -16.86 -13.19
N SER A 98 14.03 -16.76 -13.84
CA SER A 98 14.78 -15.51 -13.91
C SER A 98 14.03 -14.42 -14.69
N VAL A 99 13.37 -14.74 -15.79
CA VAL A 99 12.56 -13.78 -16.56
C VAL A 99 11.39 -13.29 -15.74
N GLN A 100 10.69 -14.17 -15.04
CA GLN A 100 9.55 -13.83 -14.21
C GLN A 100 9.97 -12.96 -13.02
N GLU A 101 11.03 -13.34 -12.29
CA GLU A 101 11.57 -12.59 -11.17
C GLU A 101 12.09 -11.21 -11.62
N TYR A 102 12.79 -11.15 -12.74
CA TYR A 102 13.27 -9.88 -13.31
C TYR A 102 12.11 -8.93 -13.69
N GLN A 103 11.02 -9.46 -14.25
CA GLN A 103 9.84 -8.65 -14.56
C GLN A 103 9.12 -8.17 -13.31
N ALA A 104 9.03 -9.00 -12.27
CA ALA A 104 8.45 -8.64 -10.98
C ALA A 104 9.28 -7.54 -10.32
N GLU A 105 10.60 -7.69 -10.24
CA GLU A 105 11.55 -6.73 -9.66
C GLU A 105 11.53 -5.40 -10.42
N ARG A 106 11.55 -5.43 -11.75
CA ARG A 106 11.44 -4.22 -12.58
C ARG A 106 10.13 -3.46 -12.31
N THR A 107 9.05 -4.19 -12.11
CA THR A 107 7.75 -3.59 -11.82
C THR A 107 7.73 -2.96 -10.42
N TYR A 108 8.26 -3.66 -9.43
CA TYR A 108 8.38 -3.17 -8.06
C TYR A 108 9.25 -1.91 -8.00
N THR A 109 10.41 -1.91 -8.64
CA THR A 109 11.30 -0.75 -8.72
C THR A 109 10.63 0.45 -9.42
N ALA A 110 9.86 0.19 -10.48
CA ALA A 110 9.10 1.26 -11.16
C ALA A 110 8.03 1.88 -10.25
N LEU A 111 7.35 1.08 -9.41
CA LEU A 111 6.39 1.58 -8.43
C LEU A 111 7.07 2.39 -7.32
N LYS A 112 8.21 1.91 -6.81
CA LYS A 112 9.03 2.62 -5.80
C LYS A 112 9.51 3.98 -6.36
N GLY A 113 9.84 4.06 -7.64
CA GLY A 113 10.27 5.29 -8.32
C GLY A 113 9.20 6.38 -8.48
N LEU A 114 7.91 6.09 -8.21
CA LEU A 114 6.83 7.09 -8.18
C LEU A 114 6.90 8.01 -6.94
N LEU A 115 7.71 7.66 -5.94
CA LEU A 115 7.90 8.40 -4.69
C LEU A 115 9.17 9.24 -4.76
N LYS A 116 9.28 10.13 -5.74
CA LYS A 116 10.40 11.06 -5.75
C LYS A 116 10.13 12.18 -4.76
N PRO A 117 10.97 12.38 -3.73
CA PRO A 117 10.86 13.54 -2.86
C PRO A 117 11.09 14.82 -3.67
N ALA A 118 10.34 15.87 -3.35
CA ALA A 118 10.48 17.18 -3.98
C ALA A 118 10.91 18.22 -2.92
N ALA A 119 11.50 19.30 -3.36
CA ALA A 119 11.92 20.42 -2.52
C ALA A 119 11.42 21.73 -3.10
N THR A 120 11.01 22.66 -2.25
CA THR A 120 10.61 24.01 -2.64
C THR A 120 11.84 24.89 -2.79
N VAL A 121 12.15 25.24 -4.04
CA VAL A 121 13.31 26.13 -4.37
C VAL A 121 12.88 27.52 -4.79
N ILE A 122 13.80 28.48 -4.66
CA ILE A 122 13.67 29.82 -5.24
C ILE A 122 14.71 29.90 -6.35
N ARG A 123 14.25 29.95 -7.60
CA ARG A 123 15.07 30.13 -8.82
C ARG A 123 14.48 31.25 -9.66
N ASP A 124 15.31 32.11 -10.25
CA ASP A 124 14.88 33.29 -11.00
C ASP A 124 13.88 34.19 -10.22
N GLY A 125 13.95 34.22 -8.89
CA GLY A 125 13.04 34.95 -7.99
C GLY A 125 11.65 34.34 -7.85
N VAL A 126 11.42 33.14 -8.40
CA VAL A 126 10.15 32.42 -8.36
C VAL A 126 10.27 31.17 -7.49
N ARG A 127 9.29 30.96 -6.60
CA ARG A 127 9.18 29.69 -5.87
C ARG A 127 8.62 28.60 -6.75
N SER A 128 9.30 27.48 -6.80
CA SER A 128 8.86 26.29 -7.56
C SER A 128 9.23 25.01 -6.81
N GLU A 129 8.47 23.96 -7.04
CA GLU A 129 8.76 22.62 -6.52
C GLU A 129 9.57 21.84 -7.54
N VAL A 130 10.72 21.31 -7.14
CA VAL A 130 11.61 20.51 -7.98
C VAL A 130 11.93 19.18 -7.32
N PRO A 131 12.16 18.09 -8.10
CA PRO A 131 12.65 16.84 -7.55
C PRO A 131 13.95 17.05 -6.76
N VAL A 132 14.07 16.44 -5.58
CA VAL A 132 15.31 16.54 -4.75
C VAL A 132 16.55 16.14 -5.55
N SER A 133 16.44 15.19 -6.48
CA SER A 133 17.54 14.77 -7.34
C SER A 133 18.06 15.88 -8.28
N GLU A 134 17.29 16.95 -8.48
CA GLU A 134 17.66 18.08 -9.37
C GLU A 134 18.27 19.26 -8.64
N LEU A 135 18.45 19.14 -7.33
CA LEU A 135 19.11 20.18 -6.52
C LEU A 135 20.61 20.23 -6.83
N VAL A 136 21.12 21.45 -6.85
CA VAL A 136 22.54 21.73 -7.10
C VAL A 136 23.10 22.63 -6.00
N PRO A 137 24.42 22.67 -5.78
CA PRO A 137 25.04 23.64 -4.87
C PRO A 137 24.62 25.07 -5.20
N ASP A 138 24.43 25.90 -4.20
CA ASP A 138 23.93 27.28 -4.20
C ASP A 138 22.44 27.46 -4.55
N ASP A 139 21.65 26.38 -4.67
CA ASP A 139 20.19 26.47 -4.68
C ASP A 139 19.68 27.07 -3.37
N LEU A 140 18.64 27.91 -3.46
CA LEU A 140 17.91 28.41 -2.32
C LEU A 140 16.69 27.54 -2.05
N ILE A 141 16.62 26.95 -0.86
CA ILE A 141 15.54 26.01 -0.47
C ILE A 141 14.79 26.59 0.72
N VAL A 142 13.46 26.57 0.62
CA VAL A 142 12.55 26.89 1.73
C VAL A 142 12.32 25.63 2.54
N LEU A 143 12.62 25.67 3.83
CA LEU A 143 12.39 24.59 4.77
C LEU A 143 11.20 24.92 5.66
N THR A 144 10.31 23.94 5.84
CA THR A 144 9.16 24.03 6.75
C THR A 144 9.11 22.84 7.70
N ALA A 145 8.41 23.01 8.83
CA ALA A 145 8.26 21.94 9.80
C ALA A 145 7.61 20.70 9.17
N GLY A 146 8.19 19.53 9.41
CA GLY A 146 7.76 18.26 8.86
C GLY A 146 8.46 17.83 7.58
N GLU A 147 9.29 18.68 6.99
CA GLU A 147 10.09 18.36 5.82
C GLU A 147 11.46 17.78 6.21
N LYS A 148 12.00 16.93 5.35
CA LYS A 148 13.40 16.54 5.44
C LYS A 148 14.28 17.56 4.74
N VAL A 149 15.43 17.80 5.33
CA VAL A 149 16.48 18.61 4.70
C VAL A 149 16.99 17.84 3.48
N PRO A 150 16.83 18.37 2.25
CA PRO A 150 17.05 17.60 1.04
C PRO A 150 18.51 17.55 0.56
N ALA A 151 19.38 18.38 1.14
CA ALA A 151 20.80 18.50 0.84
C ALA A 151 21.52 19.16 2.03
N ASP A 152 22.84 19.08 2.12
CA ASP A 152 23.58 19.85 3.15
C ASP A 152 23.56 21.33 2.80
N GLY A 153 23.38 22.18 3.81
CA GLY A 153 23.28 23.61 3.58
C GLY A 153 23.50 24.50 4.79
N LEU A 154 23.45 25.80 4.54
CA LEU A 154 23.55 26.85 5.53
C LEU A 154 22.23 27.64 5.58
N LEU A 155 21.73 27.88 6.78
CA LEU A 155 20.52 28.69 6.99
C LEU A 155 20.85 30.17 6.81
N LEU A 156 20.19 30.81 5.85
CA LEU A 156 20.23 32.24 5.61
C LEU A 156 19.17 32.97 6.46
N GLU A 157 18.01 32.35 6.62
CA GLU A 157 16.92 32.80 7.48
C GLU A 157 16.44 31.64 8.34
N ALA A 158 16.12 31.93 9.61
CA ALA A 158 15.60 30.94 10.55
C ALA A 158 14.60 31.59 11.52
N THR A 159 13.38 31.04 11.54
CA THR A 159 12.34 31.46 12.50
C THR A 159 11.97 30.24 13.34
N LYS A 160 12.49 30.16 14.57
CA LYS A 160 12.24 29.06 15.53
C LYS A 160 12.53 27.68 14.93
N VAL A 161 13.55 27.54 14.10
CA VAL A 161 13.94 26.27 13.47
C VAL A 161 14.58 25.37 14.51
N ALA A 162 14.04 24.16 14.64
CA ALA A 162 14.66 23.05 15.37
C ALA A 162 14.67 21.81 14.49
N VAL A 163 15.81 21.10 14.44
CA VAL A 163 16.07 19.98 13.55
C VAL A 163 16.42 18.74 14.39
N GLU A 164 15.87 17.60 14.04
CA GLU A 164 16.26 16.29 14.56
C GLU A 164 17.42 15.73 13.72
N GLU A 165 18.57 15.54 14.36
CA GLU A 165 19.80 15.07 13.72
C GLU A 165 20.16 13.62 14.08
N ALA A 166 19.20 12.85 14.58
CA ALA A 166 19.41 11.47 15.03
C ALA A 166 20.03 10.55 13.96
N ILE A 167 19.76 10.81 12.69
CA ILE A 167 20.30 10.02 11.57
C ILE A 167 21.83 10.15 11.45
N LEU A 168 22.41 11.24 11.95
CA LEU A 168 23.85 11.51 11.90
C LEU A 168 24.51 11.29 13.26
N THR A 169 23.86 11.71 14.36
CA THR A 169 24.42 11.74 15.70
C THR A 169 24.02 10.56 16.57
N GLY A 170 22.91 9.89 16.24
CA GLY A 170 22.25 8.89 17.07
C GLY A 170 21.40 9.47 18.21
N GLU A 171 21.41 10.79 18.43
CA GLU A 171 20.70 11.49 19.50
C GLU A 171 19.40 12.08 18.95
N SER A 172 18.26 11.78 19.59
CA SER A 172 16.93 12.22 19.15
C SER A 172 16.49 13.58 19.72
N GLU A 173 17.37 14.26 20.47
CA GLU A 173 17.03 15.58 21.01
C GLU A 173 17.05 16.65 19.90
N PRO A 174 16.00 17.50 19.81
CA PRO A 174 15.96 18.56 18.81
C PRO A 174 17.08 19.59 19.00
N VAL A 175 17.81 19.87 17.91
CA VAL A 175 18.87 20.88 17.91
C VAL A 175 18.31 22.19 17.36
N ALA A 176 18.34 23.24 18.16
CA ALA A 176 17.94 24.58 17.71
C ALA A 176 18.96 25.14 16.72
N LYS A 177 18.46 25.64 15.57
CA LYS A 177 19.28 26.22 14.51
C LYS A 177 19.00 27.72 14.35
N ALA A 178 20.01 28.43 13.92
CA ALA A 178 19.97 29.91 13.73
C ALA A 178 20.42 30.29 12.32
N ALA A 179 19.96 31.43 11.85
CA ALA A 179 20.45 32.02 10.60
C ALA A 179 21.93 32.42 10.72
N LEU A 180 22.68 32.22 9.64
CA LEU A 180 24.06 32.71 9.55
C LEU A 180 24.08 34.24 9.50
N PRO A 181 24.67 34.95 10.47
CA PRO A 181 24.80 36.40 10.42
C PRO A 181 25.73 36.85 9.31
N ASP A 182 25.45 38.01 8.70
CA ASP A 182 26.31 38.58 7.67
C ASP A 182 27.78 38.66 8.17
N GLN A 183 28.70 38.13 7.34
CA GLN A 183 30.17 38.09 7.60
C GLN A 183 30.61 37.23 8.79
N ALA A 184 29.75 36.40 9.39
CA ALA A 184 30.16 35.50 10.46
C ALA A 184 30.72 34.15 9.90
N ALA A 185 31.60 33.49 10.64
CA ALA A 185 32.02 32.15 10.30
C ALA A 185 30.88 31.17 10.62
N ALA A 186 30.56 30.25 9.69
CA ALA A 186 29.53 29.27 9.89
C ALA A 186 29.91 28.28 11.00
N THR A 187 28.99 28.09 11.97
CA THR A 187 29.12 27.10 13.04
C THR A 187 28.09 26.00 12.82
N GLU A 188 28.12 24.93 13.61
CA GLU A 188 27.13 23.84 13.56
C GLU A 188 25.67 24.33 13.75
N ALA A 189 25.48 25.43 14.51
CA ALA A 189 24.16 26.02 14.70
C ALA A 189 23.56 26.61 13.42
N HIS A 190 24.39 26.92 12.42
CA HIS A 190 23.95 27.49 11.13
C HIS A 190 23.81 26.43 10.03
N ARG A 191 24.27 25.20 10.29
CA ARG A 191 24.27 24.10 9.30
C ARG A 191 23.05 23.22 9.46
N VAL A 192 22.54 22.79 8.34
CA VAL A 192 21.52 21.73 8.24
C VAL A 192 22.03 20.66 7.29
N PHE A 193 21.71 19.41 7.60
CA PHE A 193 22.30 18.25 6.92
C PHE A 193 21.25 17.41 6.23
N MET A 194 21.58 16.85 5.06
CA MET A 194 20.73 15.96 4.29
C MET A 194 20.18 14.81 5.16
N GLY A 195 18.88 14.55 5.02
CA GLY A 195 18.20 13.45 5.71
C GLY A 195 17.75 13.76 7.12
N THR A 196 18.20 14.88 7.73
CA THR A 196 17.69 15.36 9.02
C THR A 196 16.28 15.95 8.86
N THR A 197 15.52 16.07 9.95
CA THR A 197 14.12 16.48 9.92
C THR A 197 13.91 17.81 10.59
N VAL A 198 13.24 18.75 9.93
CA VAL A 198 12.79 20.01 10.53
C VAL A 198 11.57 19.74 11.40
N LEU A 199 11.71 19.82 12.73
CA LEU A 199 10.62 19.54 13.66
C LEU A 199 9.73 20.77 13.87
N THR A 200 10.33 21.96 13.95
CA THR A 200 9.59 23.21 14.18
C THR A 200 10.18 24.35 13.35
N GLY A 201 9.37 25.39 13.14
CA GLY A 201 9.78 26.62 12.51
C GLY A 201 9.84 26.56 10.98
N ARG A 202 10.42 27.61 10.42
CA ARG A 202 10.68 27.73 8.96
C ARG A 202 12.04 28.38 8.74
N GLY A 203 12.70 28.03 7.63
CA GLY A 203 14.00 28.59 7.28
C GLY A 203 14.18 28.71 5.78
N LEU A 204 15.12 29.56 5.38
CA LEU A 204 15.67 29.61 4.03
C LEU A 204 17.12 29.15 4.09
N MET A 205 17.46 28.12 3.34
CA MET A 205 18.83 27.60 3.28
C MET A 205 19.44 27.75 1.90
N THR A 206 20.77 27.87 1.83
CA THR A 206 21.54 27.68 0.60
C THR A 206 22.23 26.33 0.64
N VAL A 207 22.18 25.59 -0.47
CA VAL A 207 22.79 24.26 -0.62
C VAL A 207 24.31 24.38 -0.68
N THR A 208 25.02 23.63 0.16
CA THR A 208 26.49 23.57 0.15
C THR A 208 27.04 22.26 -0.35
N GLY A 209 26.29 21.17 -0.22
CA GLY A 209 26.71 19.83 -0.65
C GLY A 209 25.52 19.00 -1.12
N THR A 210 25.75 18.18 -2.18
CA THR A 210 24.73 17.31 -2.76
C THR A 210 25.22 15.87 -2.90
N GLY A 211 24.33 14.90 -2.87
CA GLY A 211 24.58 13.48 -3.11
C GLY A 211 25.67 12.89 -2.22
N THR A 212 26.67 12.29 -2.83
CA THR A 212 27.82 11.68 -2.12
C THR A 212 28.71 12.67 -1.37
N HIS A 213 28.56 13.96 -1.63
CA HIS A 213 29.34 15.01 -0.97
C HIS A 213 28.69 15.51 0.32
N THR A 214 27.48 15.06 0.65
CA THR A 214 26.80 15.35 1.93
C THR A 214 27.38 14.50 3.06
N GLU A 215 27.17 14.88 4.32
CA GLU A 215 27.59 14.07 5.46
C GLU A 215 26.91 12.69 5.44
N LEU A 216 25.61 12.64 5.14
CA LEU A 216 24.90 11.38 4.97
C LEU A 216 25.45 10.55 3.79
N GLY A 217 25.83 11.20 2.70
CA GLY A 217 26.45 10.55 1.53
C GLY A 217 27.79 9.90 1.83
N LYS A 218 28.60 10.52 2.67
CA LYS A 218 29.88 9.95 3.13
C LYS A 218 29.65 8.70 3.98
N ILE A 219 28.65 8.71 4.87
CA ILE A 219 28.24 7.56 5.68
C ILE A 219 27.69 6.44 4.79
N ALA A 220 26.75 6.76 3.89
CA ALA A 220 26.14 5.79 3.01
C ALA A 220 27.14 5.08 2.07
N SER A 221 28.17 5.77 1.61
CA SER A 221 29.22 5.17 0.77
C SER A 221 30.10 4.16 1.51
N SER A 222 30.13 4.20 2.85
CA SER A 222 30.88 3.27 3.70
C SER A 222 30.07 2.08 4.23
N LEU A 223 28.73 2.13 4.12
CA LEU A 223 27.85 1.06 4.57
C LEU A 223 27.47 0.17 3.37
N HIS A 224 27.87 -1.10 3.41
CA HIS A 224 27.48 -2.12 2.44
C HIS A 224 26.33 -2.97 3.00
N GLU A 225 25.25 -3.09 2.19
CA GLU A 225 24.18 -4.09 2.24
C GLU A 225 23.22 -4.06 3.45
N HIS A 226 22.06 -3.48 3.24
CA HIS A 226 20.87 -3.92 3.95
C HIS A 226 20.07 -4.85 3.02
N VAL A 227 19.98 -6.13 3.41
CA VAL A 227 19.07 -7.10 2.79
C VAL A 227 17.67 -6.75 3.30
N GLU A 228 16.73 -6.42 2.41
CA GLU A 228 15.32 -6.32 2.79
C GLU A 228 14.84 -7.69 3.30
N ASP A 229 14.35 -7.76 4.54
CA ASP A 229 13.74 -8.96 5.09
C ASP A 229 12.50 -9.32 4.26
N GLY A 230 12.36 -10.61 3.88
CA GLY A 230 11.22 -11.10 3.13
C GLY A 230 9.89 -10.88 3.86
N THR A 231 8.77 -10.84 3.11
CA THR A 231 7.43 -10.69 3.74
C THR A 231 7.12 -11.88 4.65
N PRO A 232 6.29 -11.72 5.71
CA PRO A 232 5.86 -12.83 6.58
C PRO A 232 5.27 -14.00 5.78
N LEU A 233 4.56 -13.72 4.70
CA LEU A 233 4.04 -14.75 3.80
C LEU A 233 5.18 -15.49 3.08
N GLN A 234 6.17 -14.78 2.57
CA GLN A 234 7.37 -15.39 1.98
C GLN A 234 8.11 -16.25 3.00
N VAL A 235 8.32 -15.74 4.23
CA VAL A 235 8.93 -16.48 5.34
C VAL A 235 8.11 -17.73 5.70
N ARG A 236 6.77 -17.63 5.71
CA ARG A 236 5.88 -18.78 5.95
C ARG A 236 5.90 -19.77 4.80
N LEU A 237 5.90 -19.30 3.56
CA LEU A 237 6.02 -20.15 2.38
C LEU A 237 7.37 -20.86 2.34
N GLU A 238 8.45 -20.18 2.71
CA GLU A 238 9.75 -20.82 2.86
C GLU A 238 9.76 -21.85 4.00
N ALA A 239 9.16 -21.54 5.15
CA ALA A 239 9.00 -22.49 6.25
C ALA A 239 8.12 -23.68 5.85
N PHE A 240 7.06 -23.44 5.10
CA PHE A 240 6.22 -24.47 4.50
C PHE A 240 7.00 -25.31 3.49
N SER A 241 7.74 -24.68 2.56
CA SER A 241 8.62 -25.35 1.61
C SER A 241 9.69 -26.20 2.30
N ARG A 242 10.36 -25.68 3.33
CA ARG A 242 11.31 -26.46 4.15
C ARG A 242 10.64 -27.64 4.84
N THR A 243 9.42 -27.46 5.34
CA THR A 243 8.66 -28.54 5.96
C THR A 243 8.27 -29.61 4.95
N LEU A 244 7.77 -29.18 3.78
CA LEU A 244 7.46 -30.07 2.67
C LEU A 244 8.73 -30.83 2.22
N THR A 245 9.84 -30.15 2.02
CA THR A 245 11.15 -30.77 1.70
C THR A 245 11.55 -31.83 2.71
N ARG A 246 11.37 -31.60 4.03
CA ARG A 246 11.64 -32.58 5.07
C ARG A 246 10.71 -33.79 4.95
N ILE A 247 9.42 -33.57 4.77
CA ILE A 247 8.42 -34.62 4.55
C ILE A 247 8.82 -35.47 3.35
N VAL A 248 9.11 -34.83 2.21
CA VAL A 248 9.55 -35.49 0.96
C VAL A 248 10.82 -36.30 1.22
N ALA A 249 11.82 -35.74 1.89
CA ALA A 249 13.06 -36.45 2.22
C ALA A 249 12.81 -37.69 3.08
N VAL A 250 11.94 -37.59 4.08
CA VAL A 250 11.54 -38.74 4.92
C VAL A 250 10.82 -39.80 4.09
N PHE A 251 9.87 -39.40 3.27
CA PHE A 251 9.16 -40.33 2.36
C PHE A 251 10.12 -40.98 1.35
N THR A 252 11.02 -40.21 0.75
CA THR A 252 12.05 -40.71 -0.19
C THR A 252 12.92 -41.76 0.47
N LEU A 253 13.39 -41.51 1.70
CA LEU A 253 14.17 -42.50 2.47
C LEU A 253 13.36 -43.74 2.85
N ALA A 254 12.08 -43.55 3.26
CA ALA A 254 11.19 -44.65 3.59
C ALA A 254 10.93 -45.56 2.37
N ILE A 255 10.70 -44.97 1.20
CA ILE A 255 10.49 -45.70 -0.07
C ILE A 255 11.75 -46.46 -0.45
N LEU A 256 12.91 -45.83 -0.37
CA LEU A 256 14.19 -46.51 -0.61
C LEU A 256 14.34 -47.72 0.30
N ALA A 257 14.08 -47.58 1.60
CA ALA A 257 14.17 -48.65 2.58
C ALA A 257 13.17 -49.77 2.33
N VAL A 258 11.91 -49.43 2.04
CA VAL A 258 10.85 -50.42 1.72
C VAL A 258 11.15 -51.16 0.43
N GLY A 259 11.54 -50.46 -0.64
CA GLY A 259 11.85 -51.07 -1.92
C GLY A 259 13.06 -52.04 -1.84
N LEU A 260 14.10 -51.64 -1.12
CA LEU A 260 15.26 -52.51 -0.86
C LEU A 260 14.86 -53.77 -0.09
N ARG A 261 13.94 -53.63 0.89
CA ARG A 261 13.41 -54.73 1.66
C ARG A 261 12.54 -55.68 0.82
N MET A 262 11.88 -55.16 -0.20
CA MET A 262 11.10 -55.92 -1.18
C MET A 262 11.98 -56.64 -2.22
N GLY A 263 13.29 -56.44 -2.21
CA GLY A 263 14.27 -57.06 -3.11
C GLY A 263 14.54 -56.34 -4.42
N HIS A 264 14.05 -55.06 -4.55
CA HIS A 264 14.40 -54.24 -5.70
C HIS A 264 15.85 -53.78 -5.67
N GLY A 265 16.44 -53.54 -6.82
CA GLY A 265 17.80 -53.06 -6.95
C GLY A 265 17.98 -51.66 -6.36
N PHE A 266 19.11 -51.40 -5.66
CA PHE A 266 19.40 -50.10 -5.03
C PHE A 266 19.27 -48.94 -6.05
N LEU A 267 19.82 -49.10 -7.25
CA LEU A 267 19.82 -48.05 -8.25
C LEU A 267 18.41 -47.76 -8.78
N GLU A 268 17.57 -48.77 -8.94
CA GLU A 268 16.17 -48.65 -9.34
C GLU A 268 15.35 -47.90 -8.26
N MET A 269 15.55 -48.27 -6.98
CA MET A 269 14.87 -47.62 -5.88
C MET A 269 15.32 -46.20 -5.67
N LEU A 270 16.60 -45.92 -5.84
CA LEU A 270 17.12 -44.57 -5.78
C LEU A 270 16.52 -43.70 -6.88
N ARG A 271 16.38 -44.21 -8.09
CA ARG A 271 15.74 -43.53 -9.22
C ARG A 271 14.25 -43.23 -8.92
N THR A 272 13.50 -44.21 -8.46
CA THR A 272 12.07 -44.03 -8.10
C THR A 272 11.90 -43.01 -6.97
N SER A 273 12.78 -43.07 -5.98
CA SER A 273 12.79 -42.11 -4.87
C SER A 273 13.03 -40.68 -5.33
N ILE A 274 13.92 -40.48 -6.29
CA ILE A 274 14.22 -39.19 -6.90
C ILE A 274 13.04 -38.67 -7.72
N ILE A 275 12.42 -39.56 -8.54
CA ILE A 275 11.21 -39.20 -9.31
C ILE A 275 10.13 -38.66 -8.37
N LEU A 276 9.91 -39.35 -7.27
CA LEU A 276 8.94 -38.96 -6.25
C LEU A 276 9.29 -37.62 -5.60
N ALA A 277 10.60 -37.41 -5.29
CA ALA A 277 11.07 -36.15 -4.70
C ALA A 277 10.82 -34.97 -5.63
N VAL A 278 11.03 -35.13 -6.94
CA VAL A 278 10.77 -34.08 -7.94
C VAL A 278 9.25 -33.82 -8.06
N ALA A 279 8.43 -34.87 -8.14
CA ALA A 279 6.98 -34.72 -8.23
C ALA A 279 6.34 -34.00 -7.02
N ALA A 280 6.93 -34.15 -5.84
CA ALA A 280 6.42 -33.57 -4.61
C ALA A 280 6.70 -32.06 -4.42
N VAL A 281 7.52 -31.47 -5.28
CA VAL A 281 8.03 -30.12 -5.10
C VAL A 281 7.30 -29.15 -6.04
N PRO A 282 6.53 -28.17 -5.51
CA PRO A 282 5.92 -27.12 -6.32
C PRO A 282 6.91 -26.00 -6.63
N GLU A 283 7.69 -26.13 -7.69
CA GLU A 283 8.81 -25.24 -8.02
C GLU A 283 8.37 -23.80 -8.31
N GLY A 284 7.25 -23.59 -9.01
CA GLY A 284 6.74 -22.27 -9.41
C GLY A 284 6.08 -21.45 -8.30
N LEU A 285 5.81 -22.03 -7.11
CA LEU A 285 4.94 -21.43 -6.12
C LEU A 285 5.45 -20.09 -5.57
N LEU A 286 6.74 -19.99 -5.20
CA LEU A 286 7.31 -18.76 -4.63
C LEU A 286 7.31 -17.64 -5.65
N ILE A 287 7.61 -17.96 -6.91
CA ILE A 287 7.61 -17.00 -8.01
C ILE A 287 6.18 -16.51 -8.26
N ALA A 288 5.21 -17.42 -8.32
CA ALA A 288 3.80 -17.10 -8.52
C ALA A 288 3.29 -16.15 -7.44
N VAL A 289 3.61 -16.40 -6.16
CA VAL A 289 3.22 -15.53 -5.05
C VAL A 289 3.81 -14.12 -5.21
N THR A 290 5.10 -14.00 -5.53
CA THR A 290 5.74 -12.70 -5.75
C THR A 290 5.07 -11.93 -6.89
N VAL A 291 4.79 -12.59 -8.01
CA VAL A 291 4.10 -11.98 -9.15
C VAL A 291 2.69 -11.53 -8.77
N ILE A 292 1.94 -12.34 -8.00
CA ILE A 292 0.59 -12.01 -7.51
C ILE A 292 0.62 -10.76 -6.63
N LEU A 293 1.58 -10.66 -5.70
CA LEU A 293 1.73 -9.49 -4.83
C LEU A 293 2.04 -8.23 -5.65
N VAL A 294 2.95 -8.30 -6.62
CA VAL A 294 3.31 -7.16 -7.49
C VAL A 294 2.13 -6.72 -8.37
N VAL A 295 1.36 -7.66 -8.92
CA VAL A 295 0.13 -7.34 -9.67
C VAL A 295 -0.92 -6.73 -8.75
N GLY A 296 -1.02 -7.22 -7.52
CA GLY A 296 -1.88 -6.66 -6.49
C GLY A 296 -1.54 -5.21 -6.16
N MET A 297 -0.26 -4.88 -5.97
CA MET A 297 0.19 -3.49 -5.79
C MET A 297 -0.25 -2.59 -6.95
N ARG A 298 -0.15 -3.07 -8.20
CA ARG A 298 -0.65 -2.32 -9.36
C ARG A 298 -2.16 -2.11 -9.34
N LYS A 299 -2.94 -3.08 -8.86
CA LYS A 299 -4.40 -2.94 -8.71
C LYS A 299 -4.74 -1.90 -7.64
N ILE A 300 -4.03 -1.91 -6.50
CA ILE A 300 -4.18 -0.91 -5.44
C ILE A 300 -3.81 0.49 -5.97
N LEU A 301 -2.70 0.61 -6.72
CA LEU A 301 -2.30 1.89 -7.33
C LEU A 301 -3.34 2.45 -8.30
N LYS A 302 -3.99 1.61 -9.12
CA LYS A 302 -5.09 2.04 -9.99
C LYS A 302 -6.30 2.60 -9.24
N ARG A 303 -6.37 2.33 -7.93
CA ARG A 303 -7.38 2.83 -7.01
C ARG A 303 -6.83 3.94 -6.10
N ASN A 304 -5.78 4.64 -6.52
CA ASN A 304 -5.10 5.74 -5.83
C ASN A 304 -4.35 5.35 -4.55
N GLY A 305 -4.10 4.07 -4.29
CA GLY A 305 -3.30 3.59 -3.17
C GLY A 305 -1.89 3.20 -3.63
N LEU A 306 -0.86 3.89 -3.18
CA LEU A 306 0.53 3.56 -3.49
C LEU A 306 1.17 2.79 -2.34
N VAL A 307 1.38 1.50 -2.54
CA VAL A 307 2.02 0.61 -1.55
C VAL A 307 3.53 0.71 -1.68
N LYS A 308 4.23 0.93 -0.56
CA LYS A 308 5.69 1.03 -0.51
C LYS A 308 6.38 -0.29 -0.27
N LYS A 309 5.77 -1.20 0.47
CA LYS A 309 6.34 -2.50 0.83
C LYS A 309 5.41 -3.64 0.45
N LEU A 310 5.94 -4.71 -0.10
CA LEU A 310 5.17 -5.93 -0.44
C LEU A 310 4.43 -6.51 0.77
N LEU A 311 5.04 -6.42 1.95
CA LEU A 311 4.44 -6.85 3.22
C LEU A 311 3.09 -6.19 3.51
N ALA A 312 2.94 -4.90 3.20
CA ALA A 312 1.72 -4.17 3.46
C ALA A 312 0.51 -4.73 2.70
N VAL A 313 0.72 -5.27 1.49
CA VAL A 313 -0.35 -5.89 0.69
C VAL A 313 -0.97 -7.08 1.40
N GLU A 314 -0.14 -7.91 2.01
CA GLU A 314 -0.59 -9.08 2.77
C GLU A 314 -1.35 -8.66 4.03
N THR A 315 -0.77 -7.71 4.79
CA THR A 315 -1.32 -7.26 6.07
C THR A 315 -2.64 -6.51 5.89
N LEU A 316 -2.80 -5.76 4.77
CA LEU A 316 -4.04 -5.06 4.42
C LEU A 316 -5.27 -5.99 4.45
N GLY A 317 -5.14 -7.21 3.91
CA GLY A 317 -6.23 -8.20 3.91
C GLY A 317 -6.67 -8.67 5.28
N SER A 318 -5.81 -8.52 6.28
CA SER A 318 -6.01 -9.00 7.67
C SER A 318 -6.36 -7.88 8.65
N VAL A 319 -6.48 -6.61 8.21
CA VAL A 319 -6.78 -5.47 9.07
C VAL A 319 -8.11 -5.66 9.79
N THR A 320 -8.09 -5.52 11.13
CA THR A 320 -9.25 -5.62 12.01
C THR A 320 -9.70 -4.27 12.52
N VAL A 321 -8.77 -3.30 12.65
CA VAL A 321 -9.05 -1.95 13.13
C VAL A 321 -8.36 -0.93 12.24
N ILE A 322 -9.09 0.11 11.84
CA ILE A 322 -8.56 1.30 11.17
C ILE A 322 -8.68 2.48 12.13
N CYS A 323 -7.55 3.02 12.56
CA CYS A 323 -7.46 4.28 13.28
C CYS A 323 -7.22 5.39 12.29
N THR A 324 -8.07 6.41 12.27
CA THR A 324 -7.96 7.52 11.31
C THR A 324 -7.98 8.86 12.02
N ASP A 325 -7.13 9.77 11.58
CA ASP A 325 -7.28 11.18 11.93
C ASP A 325 -8.53 11.74 11.23
N LYS A 326 -9.13 12.77 11.80
CA LYS A 326 -10.28 13.46 11.23
C LYS A 326 -9.87 14.33 10.04
N THR A 327 -8.96 15.30 10.33
CA THR A 327 -8.62 16.40 9.42
C THR A 327 -7.80 15.90 8.23
N GLY A 328 -8.17 16.32 7.02
CA GLY A 328 -7.45 15.95 5.80
C GLY A 328 -7.65 14.51 5.33
N THR A 329 -8.28 13.63 6.14
CA THR A 329 -8.56 12.22 5.81
C THR A 329 -10.06 11.94 5.69
N LEU A 330 -10.83 12.14 6.77
CA LEU A 330 -12.28 12.04 6.76
C LEU A 330 -12.92 13.31 6.23
N THR A 331 -12.26 14.44 6.46
CA THR A 331 -12.64 15.76 5.97
C THR A 331 -11.68 16.24 4.88
N GLU A 332 -12.06 17.30 4.17
CA GLU A 332 -11.22 17.87 3.10
C GLU A 332 -9.94 18.54 3.62
N GLY A 333 -9.88 18.88 4.92
CA GLY A 333 -8.80 19.67 5.52
C GLY A 333 -8.85 21.15 5.10
N ARG A 334 -9.94 21.58 4.53
CA ARG A 334 -10.22 22.95 4.10
C ARG A 334 -11.43 23.48 4.81
N MET A 335 -11.30 24.64 5.44
CA MET A 335 -12.46 25.34 5.96
C MET A 335 -13.29 25.89 4.80
N ARG A 336 -14.61 25.80 4.91
CA ARG A 336 -15.55 26.45 3.99
C ARG A 336 -16.57 27.22 4.78
N VAL A 337 -16.93 28.40 4.28
CA VAL A 337 -18.08 29.17 4.80
C VAL A 337 -19.35 28.45 4.37
N THR A 338 -20.15 27.99 5.33
CA THR A 338 -21.36 27.22 5.07
C THR A 338 -22.63 27.99 5.39
N ARG A 339 -22.56 28.93 6.33
CA ARG A 339 -23.67 29.81 6.68
C ARG A 339 -23.18 31.21 6.98
N THR A 340 -23.96 32.18 6.58
CA THR A 340 -23.70 33.59 6.88
C THR A 340 -25.00 34.28 7.29
N GLU A 341 -24.93 35.15 8.30
CA GLU A 341 -25.99 36.13 8.61
C GLU A 341 -25.33 37.51 8.41
N LEU A 342 -25.73 38.22 7.33
CA LEU A 342 -25.10 39.46 6.88
C LEU A 342 -26.08 40.61 7.15
N GLU A 343 -25.70 41.62 7.96
CA GLU A 343 -26.47 42.84 8.13
C GLU A 343 -26.18 43.86 7.03
N ASP A 344 -24.91 43.98 6.63
CA ASP A 344 -24.42 44.73 5.46
C ASP A 344 -23.55 43.83 4.60
N SER A 345 -24.13 43.29 3.53
CA SER A 345 -23.45 42.33 2.66
C SER A 345 -22.19 42.88 2.01
N GLN A 346 -22.23 44.13 1.52
CA GLN A 346 -21.12 44.73 0.82
C GLN A 346 -19.92 44.90 1.77
N ARG A 347 -20.15 45.52 2.92
CA ARG A 347 -19.10 45.79 3.91
C ARG A 347 -18.60 44.52 4.59
N ALA A 348 -19.45 43.51 4.76
CA ALA A 348 -19.04 42.20 5.26
C ALA A 348 -18.07 41.52 4.27
N LEU A 349 -18.38 41.54 2.96
CA LEU A 349 -17.49 41.02 1.92
C LEU A 349 -16.17 41.80 1.82
N GLU A 350 -16.22 43.15 1.91
CA GLU A 350 -15.03 43.99 2.00
C GLU A 350 -14.17 43.61 3.21
N THR A 351 -14.78 43.36 4.37
CA THR A 351 -14.09 42.93 5.59
C THR A 351 -13.43 41.57 5.41
N MET A 352 -14.12 40.61 4.75
CA MET A 352 -13.57 39.28 4.47
C MET A 352 -12.30 39.34 3.60
N VAL A 353 -12.21 40.35 2.72
CA VAL A 353 -11.09 40.52 1.79
C VAL A 353 -9.99 41.41 2.40
N LEU A 354 -10.35 42.58 2.98
CA LEU A 354 -9.38 43.59 3.40
C LEU A 354 -8.79 43.33 4.79
N CYS A 355 -9.53 42.64 5.68
CA CYS A 355 -9.00 42.14 6.95
C CYS A 355 -8.53 40.69 6.80
N ASN A 356 -7.61 40.42 5.86
CA ASN A 356 -7.19 39.09 5.47
C ASN A 356 -5.73 39.10 4.98
N ASN A 357 -4.91 38.18 5.46
CA ASN A 357 -3.52 38.03 5.08
C ASN A 357 -3.28 36.77 4.22
N LEU A 358 -4.34 36.00 3.92
CA LEU A 358 -4.30 34.73 3.23
C LEU A 358 -3.40 33.69 3.97
N GLU A 359 -3.26 33.86 5.26
CA GLU A 359 -2.49 32.99 6.15
C GLU A 359 -3.43 32.03 6.91
N GLY A 360 -3.57 30.85 6.43
CA GLY A 360 -4.32 29.82 7.14
C GLY A 360 -5.75 29.58 6.61
N PRO A 361 -6.37 28.46 7.06
CA PRO A 361 -7.58 27.91 6.42
C PRO A 361 -8.83 28.79 6.61
N VAL A 362 -8.91 29.56 7.69
CA VAL A 362 -10.04 30.48 7.95
C VAL A 362 -10.03 31.64 6.97
N GLU A 363 -8.88 32.21 6.74
CA GLU A 363 -8.69 33.36 5.85
C GLU A 363 -8.92 32.97 4.39
N LEU A 364 -8.41 31.80 4.00
CA LEU A 364 -8.68 31.25 2.65
C LEU A 364 -10.16 30.99 2.44
N ALA A 365 -10.87 30.45 3.44
CA ALA A 365 -12.32 30.22 3.35
C ALA A 365 -13.12 31.51 3.16
N LEU A 366 -12.75 32.59 3.86
CA LEU A 366 -13.37 33.92 3.69
C LEU A 366 -13.11 34.48 2.30
N TRP A 367 -11.86 34.38 1.81
CA TRP A 367 -11.47 34.80 0.48
C TRP A 367 -12.19 34.03 -0.62
N GLU A 368 -12.25 32.70 -0.52
CA GLU A 368 -12.99 31.84 -1.47
C GLU A 368 -14.48 32.18 -1.49
N TYR A 369 -15.07 32.40 -0.32
CA TYR A 369 -16.48 32.80 -0.22
C TYR A 369 -16.74 34.15 -0.88
N ALA A 370 -15.89 35.16 -0.61
CA ALA A 370 -15.99 36.48 -1.23
C ALA A 370 -15.76 36.39 -2.77
N SER A 371 -14.83 35.57 -3.23
CA SER A 371 -14.54 35.37 -4.67
C SER A 371 -15.71 34.71 -5.42
N ALA A 372 -16.52 33.92 -4.73
CA ALA A 372 -17.67 33.26 -5.32
C ALA A 372 -18.88 34.20 -5.50
N GLN A 373 -18.84 35.44 -4.93
CA GLN A 373 -19.92 36.41 -5.07
C GLN A 373 -19.77 37.16 -6.40
N PRO A 374 -20.83 37.19 -7.24
CA PRO A 374 -20.74 37.77 -8.59
C PRO A 374 -20.42 39.28 -8.59
N GLU A 375 -20.74 39.96 -7.53
CA GLU A 375 -20.64 41.41 -7.40
C GLU A 375 -19.29 41.90 -6.90
N LEU A 376 -18.40 40.99 -6.45
CA LEU A 376 -17.13 41.34 -5.85
C LEU A 376 -15.97 40.62 -6.57
N LYS A 377 -14.95 41.41 -6.87
CA LYS A 377 -13.65 40.85 -7.35
C LYS A 377 -12.60 41.17 -6.28
N PRO A 378 -12.25 40.23 -5.44
CA PRO A 378 -11.34 40.46 -4.32
C PRO A 378 -10.01 41.10 -4.72
N GLN A 379 -9.41 40.73 -5.85
CA GLN A 379 -8.14 41.28 -6.29
C GLN A 379 -8.27 42.76 -6.67
N GLU A 380 -9.32 43.12 -7.43
CA GLU A 380 -9.56 44.54 -7.77
C GLU A 380 -9.78 45.41 -6.53
N LEU A 381 -10.42 44.83 -5.49
CA LEU A 381 -10.65 45.52 -4.22
C LEU A 381 -9.32 45.74 -3.47
N VAL A 382 -8.47 44.75 -3.41
CA VAL A 382 -7.13 44.87 -2.82
C VAL A 382 -6.29 45.88 -3.59
N ASP A 383 -6.28 45.87 -4.92
CA ASP A 383 -5.51 46.79 -5.78
C ASP A 383 -5.94 48.26 -5.62
N ARG A 384 -7.24 48.48 -5.28
CA ARG A 384 -7.79 49.84 -5.01
C ARG A 384 -7.61 50.28 -3.55
N SER A 385 -7.13 49.42 -2.70
CA SER A 385 -6.96 49.70 -1.28
C SER A 385 -5.49 49.87 -0.89
N THR A 386 -5.25 50.57 0.21
CA THR A 386 -3.93 50.69 0.81
C THR A 386 -4.05 50.34 2.31
N ARG A 387 -3.45 49.22 2.71
CA ARG A 387 -3.40 48.85 4.13
C ARG A 387 -2.32 49.70 4.81
N VAL A 388 -2.72 50.42 5.83
CA VAL A 388 -1.85 51.39 6.55
C VAL A 388 -1.28 50.77 7.82
N ALA A 389 -2.11 50.01 8.57
CA ALA A 389 -1.71 49.36 9.82
C ALA A 389 -2.60 48.12 10.05
N GLU A 390 -2.13 47.22 10.88
CA GLU A 390 -2.89 46.03 11.28
C GLU A 390 -2.54 45.58 12.70
N GLU A 391 -3.48 44.97 13.39
CA GLU A 391 -3.25 44.22 14.61
C GLU A 391 -3.55 42.75 14.27
N LEU A 392 -2.48 41.93 14.34
CA LEU A 392 -2.54 40.54 13.97
C LEU A 392 -3.35 39.73 14.98
N PHE A 393 -3.99 38.66 14.49
CA PHE A 393 -4.70 37.70 15.33
C PHE A 393 -3.74 37.06 16.34
N SER A 394 -4.16 37.04 17.62
CA SER A 394 -3.51 36.25 18.66
C SER A 394 -4.52 35.33 19.36
N SER A 395 -4.01 34.26 19.98
CA SER A 395 -4.85 33.35 20.78
C SER A 395 -5.35 34.02 22.08
N GLU A 396 -4.73 35.09 22.48
CA GLU A 396 -5.06 35.85 23.68
C GLU A 396 -6.17 36.86 23.40
N THR A 397 -6.00 37.66 22.34
CA THR A 397 -6.97 38.73 21.95
C THR A 397 -8.16 38.15 21.18
N LYS A 398 -7.96 37.06 20.38
CA LYS A 398 -8.95 36.37 19.55
C LYS A 398 -9.62 37.23 18.49
N PHE A 399 -8.97 38.29 18.06
CA PHE A 399 -9.42 39.13 16.94
C PHE A 399 -8.23 39.60 16.09
N MET A 400 -8.54 40.17 14.94
CA MET A 400 -7.62 40.87 14.04
C MET A 400 -8.30 42.16 13.56
N THR A 401 -7.57 43.24 13.48
CA THR A 401 -8.01 44.50 12.85
C THR A 401 -7.08 44.88 11.70
N ALA A 402 -7.65 45.49 10.67
CA ALA A 402 -6.89 46.07 9.57
C ALA A 402 -7.37 47.48 9.29
N HIS A 403 -6.46 48.45 9.38
CA HIS A 403 -6.70 49.82 8.96
C HIS A 403 -6.38 49.96 7.49
N THR A 404 -7.40 50.26 6.68
CA THR A 404 -7.26 50.29 5.23
C THR A 404 -7.93 51.54 4.66
N VAL A 405 -7.25 52.21 3.74
CA VAL A 405 -7.81 53.30 2.96
C VAL A 405 -8.33 52.69 1.64
N LEU A 406 -9.64 52.77 1.41
CA LEU A 406 -10.31 52.35 0.21
C LEU A 406 -10.97 53.54 -0.47
N ASP A 407 -10.59 53.81 -1.73
CA ASP A 407 -11.11 54.95 -2.51
C ASP A 407 -11.03 56.30 -1.77
N GLY A 408 -10.01 56.49 -0.98
CA GLY A 408 -9.78 57.73 -0.21
C GLY A 408 -10.49 57.78 1.16
N GLN A 409 -11.28 56.76 1.52
CA GLN A 409 -11.91 56.64 2.84
C GLN A 409 -11.12 55.67 3.72
N ALA A 410 -10.79 56.15 4.93
CA ALA A 410 -10.07 55.34 5.92
C ALA A 410 -11.08 54.56 6.79
N ASN A 411 -10.96 53.25 6.80
CA ASN A 411 -11.82 52.33 7.58
C ASN A 411 -10.99 51.31 8.37
N ASP A 412 -11.49 50.93 9.52
CA ASP A 412 -10.98 49.86 10.35
C ASP A 412 -11.90 48.65 10.19
N TYR A 413 -11.39 47.55 9.63
CA TYR A 413 -12.08 46.31 9.50
C TYR A 413 -11.66 45.35 10.61
N LEU A 414 -12.62 44.62 11.20
CA LEU A 414 -12.43 43.76 12.36
C LEU A 414 -13.02 42.38 12.06
N LYS A 415 -12.26 41.34 12.37
CA LYS A 415 -12.72 39.95 12.41
C LYS A 415 -12.26 39.27 13.69
N GLY A 416 -13.07 38.40 14.27
CA GLY A 416 -12.68 37.68 15.49
C GLY A 416 -13.75 36.78 16.06
N ALA A 417 -13.47 36.25 17.26
CA ALA A 417 -14.46 35.48 17.99
C ALA A 417 -15.73 36.33 18.21
N PRO A 418 -16.92 35.80 17.89
CA PRO A 418 -18.16 36.61 17.90
C PRO A 418 -18.40 37.30 19.20
N GLU A 419 -18.17 36.64 20.33
CA GLU A 419 -18.34 37.22 21.68
C GLU A 419 -17.40 38.43 21.97
N ILE A 420 -16.19 38.37 21.38
CA ILE A 420 -15.21 39.49 21.51
C ILE A 420 -15.61 40.64 20.61
N VAL A 421 -15.91 40.35 19.33
CA VAL A 421 -16.33 41.36 18.34
C VAL A 421 -17.61 42.06 18.77
N LEU A 422 -18.59 41.34 19.31
CA LEU A 422 -19.82 41.91 19.88
C LEU A 422 -19.56 42.85 21.04
N GLY A 423 -18.54 42.55 21.85
CA GLY A 423 -18.11 43.47 22.96
C GLY A 423 -17.55 44.81 22.48
N MET A 424 -17.04 44.88 21.25
CA MET A 424 -16.49 46.07 20.62
C MET A 424 -17.51 46.87 19.79
N CYS A 425 -18.68 46.29 19.54
CA CYS A 425 -19.72 46.89 18.69
C CYS A 425 -20.75 47.71 19.48
N ASP A 426 -21.19 48.77 18.84
CA ASP A 426 -22.33 49.62 19.35
C ASP A 426 -23.63 48.95 18.97
N LEU A 427 -24.14 48.09 19.85
CA LEU A 427 -25.38 47.32 19.66
C LEU A 427 -26.32 47.48 20.85
N SER A 428 -27.62 47.43 20.61
CA SER A 428 -28.61 47.30 21.68
C SER A 428 -28.47 45.95 22.38
N ASP A 429 -28.79 45.95 23.69
CA ASP A 429 -28.71 44.71 24.49
C ASP A 429 -29.60 43.59 23.91
N GLN A 430 -30.78 43.94 23.34
CA GLN A 430 -31.67 42.99 22.71
C GLN A 430 -31.00 42.32 21.47
N ARG A 431 -30.41 43.15 20.58
CA ARG A 431 -29.72 42.59 19.38
C ARG A 431 -28.49 41.75 19.76
N ARG A 432 -27.76 42.16 20.78
CA ARG A 432 -26.64 41.38 21.31
C ARG A 432 -27.07 39.98 21.81
N VAL A 433 -28.18 39.91 22.54
CA VAL A 433 -28.72 38.62 23.02
C VAL A 433 -29.23 37.76 21.86
N GLU A 434 -29.84 38.35 20.84
CA GLU A 434 -30.26 37.60 19.63
C GLU A 434 -29.06 36.97 18.92
N ILE A 435 -28.00 37.75 18.66
CA ILE A 435 -26.77 37.24 17.98
C ILE A 435 -26.08 36.17 18.85
N LEU A 436 -25.96 36.37 20.16
CA LEU A 436 -25.41 35.40 21.06
C LEU A 436 -26.21 34.09 21.07
N GLY A 437 -27.56 34.16 21.01
CA GLY A 437 -28.39 32.97 20.83
C GLY A 437 -28.12 32.21 19.54
N GLN A 438 -27.90 32.95 18.44
CA GLN A 438 -27.50 32.37 17.17
C GLN A 438 -26.09 31.76 17.23
N VAL A 439 -25.14 32.44 17.90
CA VAL A 439 -23.79 31.91 18.16
C VAL A 439 -23.87 30.59 18.93
N ASP A 440 -24.67 30.53 20.01
CA ASP A 440 -24.82 29.30 20.81
C ASP A 440 -25.45 28.17 19.99
N GLN A 441 -26.43 28.47 19.15
CA GLN A 441 -27.06 27.50 18.29
C GLN A 441 -26.07 26.93 17.28
N TRP A 442 -25.40 27.78 16.51
CA TRP A 442 -24.47 27.33 15.47
C TRP A 442 -23.20 26.70 16.07
N ALA A 443 -22.71 27.20 17.20
CA ALA A 443 -21.62 26.56 17.95
C ALA A 443 -22.02 25.16 18.47
N GLY A 444 -23.29 25.02 18.94
CA GLY A 444 -23.88 23.74 19.32
C GLY A 444 -23.94 22.73 18.17
N GLU A 445 -24.06 23.22 16.94
CA GLU A 445 -23.97 22.42 15.71
C GLU A 445 -22.51 22.12 15.31
N GLY A 446 -21.51 22.51 16.09
CA GLY A 446 -20.08 22.25 15.87
C GLY A 446 -19.44 23.09 14.76
N LEU A 447 -20.09 24.17 14.34
CA LEU A 447 -19.55 25.10 13.36
C LEU A 447 -18.50 26.02 14.03
N ARG A 448 -17.49 26.39 13.30
CA ARG A 448 -16.54 27.43 13.71
C ARG A 448 -17.09 28.79 13.32
N LEU A 449 -17.21 29.67 14.27
CA LEU A 449 -17.86 30.94 14.09
C LEU A 449 -16.87 32.12 14.09
N LEU A 450 -17.18 33.13 13.28
CA LEU A 450 -16.43 34.38 13.19
C LEU A 450 -17.41 35.55 13.11
N GLY A 451 -17.17 36.57 13.92
CA GLY A 451 -17.84 37.87 13.84
C GLY A 451 -17.06 38.80 12.95
N LEU A 452 -17.76 39.59 12.13
CA LEU A 452 -17.21 40.66 11.31
C LEU A 452 -17.81 41.98 11.72
N ALA A 453 -16.97 43.02 11.77
CA ALA A 453 -17.41 44.38 12.05
C ALA A 453 -16.51 45.40 11.33
N TYR A 454 -16.99 46.64 11.21
CA TYR A 454 -16.23 47.73 10.67
C TYR A 454 -16.51 49.04 11.42
N ARG A 455 -15.66 50.02 11.26
CA ARG A 455 -15.95 51.42 11.63
C ARG A 455 -15.15 52.36 10.72
N GLU A 456 -15.60 53.63 10.66
CA GLU A 456 -14.73 54.70 10.14
C GLU A 456 -13.51 54.85 11.03
N HIS A 457 -12.34 55.14 10.41
CA HIS A 457 -11.09 55.13 11.12
C HIS A 457 -11.07 56.09 12.31
N ARG A 458 -10.61 55.52 13.44
CA ARG A 458 -10.25 56.28 14.63
C ARG A 458 -8.79 55.92 14.98
N ASN A 459 -8.44 55.66 16.18
CA ASN A 459 -7.15 55.12 16.58
C ASN A 459 -7.28 53.60 16.77
N LEU A 460 -6.33 52.79 16.24
CA LEU A 460 -6.34 51.33 16.38
C LEU A 460 -6.28 50.86 17.85
N ASP A 461 -5.67 51.66 18.74
CA ASP A 461 -5.63 51.34 20.16
C ASP A 461 -7.01 51.39 20.85
N ILE A 462 -8.03 51.88 20.15
CA ILE A 462 -9.40 51.97 20.67
C ILE A 462 -10.23 50.84 20.14
N HIS A 463 -10.61 49.87 20.95
CA HIS A 463 -11.37 48.69 20.57
C HIS A 463 -12.88 48.84 20.83
N THR A 464 -13.47 49.96 20.51
CA THR A 464 -14.91 50.25 20.67
C THR A 464 -15.45 51.03 19.49
N GLY A 465 -16.79 51.11 19.38
CA GLY A 465 -17.46 51.91 18.32
C GLY A 465 -17.45 51.24 16.96
N TYR A 466 -17.42 49.93 16.91
CA TYR A 466 -17.60 49.17 15.69
C TYR A 466 -19.07 48.93 15.37
N HIS A 467 -19.41 48.84 14.09
CA HIS A 467 -20.71 48.39 13.59
C HIS A 467 -20.62 46.91 13.28
N TRP A 468 -21.51 46.11 13.83
CA TRP A 468 -21.62 44.71 13.52
C TRP A 468 -22.02 44.50 12.06
N LEU A 469 -21.35 43.59 11.34
CA LEU A 469 -21.64 43.33 9.93
C LEU A 469 -22.21 41.94 9.68
N ALA A 470 -21.60 40.94 10.34
CA ALA A 470 -21.95 39.55 10.02
C ALA A 470 -21.53 38.55 11.09
N LEU A 471 -22.30 37.48 11.18
CA LEU A 471 -21.90 36.22 11.76
C LEU A 471 -21.61 35.23 10.62
N VAL A 472 -20.43 34.66 10.59
CA VAL A 472 -19.97 33.71 9.59
C VAL A 472 -19.69 32.37 10.25
N ALA A 473 -20.31 31.31 9.72
CA ALA A 473 -20.08 29.95 10.18
C ALA A 473 -19.32 29.15 9.14
N MET A 474 -18.33 28.42 9.59
CA MET A 474 -17.42 27.62 8.78
C MET A 474 -17.33 26.20 9.31
N GLU A 475 -17.13 25.25 8.43
CA GLU A 475 -16.79 23.86 8.75
C GLU A 475 -15.76 23.29 7.78
N ASP A 476 -15.13 22.23 8.20
CA ASP A 476 -14.29 21.39 7.33
C ASP A 476 -15.17 20.23 6.84
N PRO A 477 -15.62 20.24 5.58
CA PRO A 477 -16.62 19.31 5.09
C PRO A 477 -16.06 17.87 4.99
N LEU A 478 -16.96 16.90 5.15
CA LEU A 478 -16.63 15.50 4.93
C LEU A 478 -16.26 15.27 3.46
N ARG A 479 -15.25 14.46 3.22
CA ARG A 479 -14.90 14.01 1.86
C ARG A 479 -16.00 13.14 1.28
N GLU A 480 -16.16 13.22 -0.03
CA GLU A 480 -17.10 12.39 -0.77
C GLU A 480 -16.84 10.90 -0.57
N GLY A 481 -17.89 10.13 -0.30
CA GLY A 481 -17.85 8.67 -0.16
C GLY A 481 -17.33 8.13 1.17
N VAL A 482 -16.95 8.98 2.15
CA VAL A 482 -16.46 8.54 3.46
C VAL A 482 -17.53 7.77 4.23
N VAL A 483 -18.78 8.24 4.23
CA VAL A 483 -19.88 7.57 4.94
C VAL A 483 -20.10 6.15 4.42
N ASP A 484 -20.10 5.97 3.10
CA ASP A 484 -20.22 4.65 2.49
C ASP A 484 -19.00 3.77 2.77
N ALA A 485 -17.80 4.33 2.74
CA ALA A 485 -16.57 3.60 3.04
C ALA A 485 -16.54 3.11 4.50
N VAL A 486 -16.95 3.92 5.46
CA VAL A 486 -17.08 3.52 6.87
C VAL A 486 -18.10 2.39 7.01
N ARG A 487 -19.25 2.49 6.33
CA ARG A 487 -20.26 1.43 6.34
C ARG A 487 -19.74 0.11 5.77
N VAL A 488 -19.04 0.16 4.63
CA VAL A 488 -18.41 -1.03 4.01
C VAL A 488 -17.35 -1.64 4.93
N ALA A 489 -16.50 -0.83 5.56
CA ALA A 489 -15.51 -1.32 6.52
C ALA A 489 -16.17 -2.03 7.72
N GLN A 490 -17.20 -1.41 8.31
CA GLN A 490 -17.93 -2.00 9.44
C GLN A 490 -18.66 -3.30 9.04
N HIS A 491 -19.26 -3.34 7.84
CA HIS A 491 -19.88 -4.55 7.30
C HIS A 491 -18.86 -5.67 7.11
N ALA A 492 -17.67 -5.32 6.69
CA ALA A 492 -16.53 -6.24 6.57
C ALA A 492 -15.92 -6.68 7.92
N GLY A 493 -16.55 -6.33 9.04
CA GLY A 493 -16.09 -6.67 10.38
C GLY A 493 -14.87 -5.87 10.84
N ILE A 494 -14.55 -4.75 10.18
CA ILE A 494 -13.43 -3.87 10.52
C ILE A 494 -13.96 -2.75 11.42
N GLN A 495 -13.35 -2.60 12.59
CA GLN A 495 -13.63 -1.46 13.47
C GLN A 495 -12.96 -0.22 12.90
N VAL A 496 -13.69 0.88 12.79
CA VAL A 496 -13.11 2.19 12.46
C VAL A 496 -13.12 3.02 13.73
N LYS A 497 -11.99 3.67 14.04
CA LYS A 497 -11.83 4.53 15.22
C LYS A 497 -11.29 5.88 14.79
N MET A 498 -11.94 6.95 15.21
CA MET A 498 -11.48 8.31 14.94
C MET A 498 -10.60 8.80 16.08
N ILE A 499 -9.43 9.34 15.75
CA ILE A 499 -8.47 9.91 16.71
C ILE A 499 -8.22 11.35 16.30
N THR A 500 -8.62 12.33 17.12
CA THR A 500 -8.57 13.75 16.75
C THR A 500 -8.12 14.66 17.90
N GLY A 501 -7.53 15.80 17.55
CA GLY A 501 -7.27 16.89 18.47
C GLY A 501 -8.51 17.74 18.82
N ASP A 502 -9.62 17.54 18.12
CA ASP A 502 -10.85 18.30 18.31
C ASP A 502 -11.53 18.04 19.66
N TYR A 503 -12.40 18.98 20.05
CA TYR A 503 -13.26 18.83 21.23
C TYR A 503 -14.20 17.63 21.08
N ARG A 504 -14.51 16.99 22.22
CA ARG A 504 -15.42 15.83 22.32
C ARG A 504 -16.74 16.03 21.59
N ARG A 505 -17.40 17.18 21.74
CA ARG A 505 -18.70 17.45 21.08
C ARG A 505 -18.59 17.44 19.54
N THR A 506 -17.57 18.08 18.99
CA THR A 506 -17.32 18.10 17.55
C THR A 506 -16.98 16.72 17.03
N ALA A 507 -16.13 16.00 17.75
CA ALA A 507 -15.73 14.64 17.38
C ALA A 507 -16.90 13.65 17.45
N ASP A 508 -17.72 13.68 18.50
CA ASP A 508 -18.94 12.87 18.64
C ASP A 508 -19.92 13.14 17.49
N ARG A 509 -20.18 14.43 17.19
CA ARG A 509 -21.08 14.80 16.10
C ARG A 509 -20.62 14.24 14.75
N ILE A 510 -19.36 14.46 14.40
CA ILE A 510 -18.81 13.95 13.15
C ILE A 510 -18.87 12.42 13.13
N GLY A 511 -18.50 11.78 14.25
CA GLY A 511 -18.59 10.33 14.41
C GLY A 511 -20.00 9.79 14.16
N ARG A 512 -21.03 10.48 14.65
CA ARG A 512 -22.45 10.14 14.38
C ARG A 512 -22.84 10.37 12.92
N MET A 513 -22.41 11.49 12.33
CA MET A 513 -22.69 11.81 10.93
C MET A 513 -22.15 10.75 9.96
N ILE A 514 -20.98 10.20 10.23
CA ILE A 514 -20.37 9.15 9.38
C ILE A 514 -20.78 7.73 9.80
N GLY A 515 -21.65 7.59 10.82
CA GLY A 515 -22.10 6.28 11.31
C GLY A 515 -21.04 5.50 12.11
N LEU A 516 -20.05 6.20 12.64
CA LEU A 516 -18.98 5.62 13.45
C LEU A 516 -19.41 5.42 14.90
N VAL A 517 -20.11 6.40 15.48
CA VAL A 517 -20.62 6.36 16.87
C VAL A 517 -22.06 5.87 16.87
N ARG A 518 -22.34 4.81 17.61
CA ARG A 518 -23.66 4.25 17.87
C ARG A 518 -24.05 4.48 19.33
N ASP A 519 -25.32 4.26 19.67
CA ASP A 519 -25.76 4.33 21.06
C ASP A 519 -25.07 3.26 21.89
N GLY A 520 -24.36 3.70 22.92
CA GLY A 520 -23.55 2.84 23.78
C GLY A 520 -22.06 2.83 23.51
N ASP A 521 -21.60 3.37 22.38
CA ASP A 521 -20.17 3.50 22.10
C ASP A 521 -19.52 4.58 22.96
N LEU A 522 -18.26 4.37 23.35
CA LEU A 522 -17.51 5.31 24.17
C LEU A 522 -16.84 6.38 23.31
N VAL A 523 -16.84 7.60 23.84
CA VAL A 523 -16.02 8.71 23.36
C VAL A 523 -15.11 9.12 24.52
N LEU A 524 -13.80 8.89 24.37
CA LEU A 524 -12.79 9.21 25.38
C LEU A 524 -12.02 10.47 25.01
N GLU A 525 -11.65 11.25 26.02
CA GLU A 525 -10.74 12.40 25.86
C GLU A 525 -9.31 12.06 26.32
N GLY A 526 -8.34 12.85 25.91
CA GLY A 526 -6.96 12.70 26.33
C GLY A 526 -6.77 12.74 27.86
N ALA A 527 -7.62 13.47 28.57
CA ALA A 527 -7.64 13.49 30.03
C ALA A 527 -8.07 12.14 30.63
N ASP A 528 -9.05 11.46 30.00
CA ASP A 528 -9.50 10.14 30.43
C ASP A 528 -8.37 9.11 30.23
N LEU A 529 -7.65 9.19 29.09
CA LEU A 529 -6.50 8.33 28.79
C LEU A 529 -5.36 8.53 29.81
N ALA A 530 -5.11 9.76 30.20
CA ALA A 530 -4.06 10.08 31.18
C ALA A 530 -4.36 9.51 32.59
N ALA A 531 -5.64 9.31 32.93
CA ALA A 531 -6.07 8.75 34.18
C ALA A 531 -6.04 7.21 34.20
N MET A 532 -5.97 6.53 33.03
CA MET A 532 -5.99 5.08 32.89
C MET A 532 -4.59 4.49 32.85
N ASP A 533 -4.39 3.32 33.41
CA ASP A 533 -3.22 2.50 33.13
C ASP A 533 -3.36 1.78 31.78
N ASP A 534 -2.27 1.16 31.29
CA ASP A 534 -2.27 0.50 29.97
C ASP A 534 -3.19 -0.74 29.92
N ALA A 535 -3.39 -1.41 31.06
CA ALA A 535 -4.27 -2.59 31.14
C ALA A 535 -5.75 -2.17 31.09
N GLU A 536 -6.09 -1.05 31.72
CA GLU A 536 -7.45 -0.50 31.64
C GLU A 536 -7.73 0.08 30.26
N LEU A 537 -6.78 0.78 29.69
CA LEU A 537 -6.89 1.29 28.32
C LEU A 537 -7.14 0.14 27.33
N ALA A 538 -6.39 -0.97 27.44
CA ALA A 538 -6.57 -2.13 26.56
C ALA A 538 -7.98 -2.74 26.67
N ARG A 539 -8.62 -2.67 27.84
CA ARG A 539 -10.01 -3.12 28.02
C ARG A 539 -11.03 -2.16 27.39
N GLN A 540 -10.77 -0.86 27.41
CA GLN A 540 -11.71 0.15 26.95
C GLN A 540 -11.61 0.46 25.46
N VAL A 541 -10.42 0.36 24.87
CA VAL A 541 -10.16 0.67 23.46
C VAL A 541 -11.06 -0.10 22.49
N PRO A 542 -11.40 -1.40 22.67
CA PRO A 542 -12.32 -2.09 21.78
C PRO A 542 -13.71 -1.44 21.70
N HIS A 543 -14.20 -0.85 22.81
CA HIS A 543 -15.53 -0.25 22.93
C HIS A 543 -15.54 1.26 22.64
N THR A 544 -14.38 1.85 22.35
CA THR A 544 -14.24 3.29 22.07
C THR A 544 -14.28 3.51 20.57
N ALA A 545 -15.23 4.31 20.10
CA ALA A 545 -15.34 4.69 18.69
C ALA A 545 -14.51 5.95 18.36
N VAL A 546 -14.41 6.88 19.32
CA VAL A 546 -13.78 8.20 19.11
C VAL A 546 -12.86 8.55 20.28
N PHE A 547 -11.67 9.02 19.93
CA PHE A 547 -10.70 9.59 20.86
C PHE A 547 -10.55 11.09 20.53
N ALA A 548 -10.93 11.97 21.46
CA ALA A 548 -10.95 13.42 21.31
C ALA A 548 -9.85 14.10 22.13
N ARG A 549 -9.40 15.29 21.73
CA ARG A 549 -8.32 16.06 22.39
C ARG A 549 -7.05 15.25 22.65
N ILE A 550 -6.68 14.41 21.68
CA ILE A 550 -5.57 13.46 21.78
C ILE A 550 -4.25 14.17 21.45
N LYS A 551 -3.24 13.92 22.29
CA LYS A 551 -1.86 14.34 22.05
C LYS A 551 -1.12 13.30 21.20
N PRO A 552 0.00 13.67 20.53
CA PRO A 552 0.79 12.74 19.71
C PRO A 552 1.20 11.46 20.43
N GLN A 553 1.61 11.56 21.69
CA GLN A 553 2.02 10.43 22.52
C GLN A 553 0.88 9.45 22.80
N ASP A 554 -0.36 9.96 22.91
CA ASP A 554 -1.54 9.14 23.16
C ASP A 554 -1.90 8.29 21.95
N LYS A 555 -1.65 8.79 20.71
CA LYS A 555 -1.85 8.04 19.46
C LYS A 555 -1.04 6.73 19.49
N LEU A 556 0.23 6.80 19.86
CA LEU A 556 1.10 5.62 20.01
C LEU A 556 0.57 4.64 21.07
N ARG A 557 0.09 5.19 22.19
CA ARG A 557 -0.44 4.42 23.31
C ARG A 557 -1.72 3.66 22.92
N ILE A 558 -2.62 4.31 22.17
CA ILE A 558 -3.83 3.68 21.60
C ILE A 558 -3.47 2.52 20.67
N VAL A 559 -2.52 2.73 19.75
CA VAL A 559 -2.07 1.67 18.82
C VAL A 559 -1.51 0.47 19.59
N ARG A 560 -0.69 0.70 20.63
CA ARG A 560 -0.15 -0.38 21.47
C ARG A 560 -1.25 -1.14 22.21
N ALA A 561 -2.24 -0.44 22.74
CA ALA A 561 -3.38 -1.05 23.43
C ALA A 561 -4.21 -1.93 22.48
N LEU A 562 -4.47 -1.50 21.25
CA LEU A 562 -5.13 -2.32 20.23
C LEU A 562 -4.32 -3.58 19.90
N GLN A 563 -3.02 -3.43 19.66
CA GLN A 563 -2.16 -4.57 19.35
C GLN A 563 -2.05 -5.56 20.50
N SER A 564 -2.09 -5.11 21.77
CA SER A 564 -2.09 -6.00 22.94
C SER A 564 -3.38 -6.84 23.04
N SER A 565 -4.46 -6.37 22.42
CA SER A 565 -5.74 -7.09 22.27
C SER A 565 -5.78 -7.98 21.00
N ASN A 566 -4.63 -8.27 20.39
CA ASN A 566 -4.49 -9.03 19.13
C ASN A 566 -5.16 -8.39 17.90
N GLU A 567 -5.42 -7.08 17.93
CA GLU A 567 -5.96 -6.37 16.79
C GLU A 567 -4.87 -6.04 15.78
N ILE A 568 -5.20 -6.17 14.50
CA ILE A 568 -4.34 -5.78 13.38
C ILE A 568 -4.71 -4.36 12.98
N THR A 569 -3.87 -3.42 13.41
CA THR A 569 -4.18 -2.01 13.36
C THR A 569 -3.57 -1.34 12.13
N ALA A 570 -4.41 -0.69 11.32
CA ALA A 570 -4.00 0.32 10.34
C ALA A 570 -4.12 1.70 11.00
N MET A 571 -3.07 2.52 10.93
CA MET A 571 -3.06 3.90 11.43
C MET A 571 -2.94 4.86 10.25
N ILE A 572 -3.86 5.83 10.17
CA ILE A 572 -3.86 6.88 9.15
C ILE A 572 -3.51 8.21 9.81
N GLY A 573 -2.56 8.91 9.22
CA GLY A 573 -2.12 10.24 9.68
C GLY A 573 -1.48 11.05 8.56
N ASP A 574 -1.10 12.29 8.83
CA ASP A 574 -0.53 13.22 7.84
C ASP A 574 0.71 13.99 8.33
N GLY A 575 0.91 14.08 9.64
CA GLY A 575 1.91 14.92 10.25
C GLY A 575 3.07 14.20 10.93
N VAL A 576 4.09 14.97 11.28
CA VAL A 576 5.25 14.53 12.09
C VAL A 576 4.80 13.87 13.39
N ASN A 577 3.73 14.40 13.97
CA ASN A 577 3.15 13.94 15.24
C ASN A 577 2.60 12.50 15.16
N ASP A 578 2.31 12.02 13.96
CA ASP A 578 1.76 10.70 13.72
C ASP A 578 2.83 9.65 13.43
N ALA A 579 4.04 10.07 13.04
CA ALA A 579 5.10 9.18 12.60
C ALA A 579 5.41 8.02 13.58
N PRO A 580 5.49 8.22 14.91
CA PRO A 580 5.69 7.12 15.85
C PRO A 580 4.54 6.11 15.88
N ALA A 581 3.30 6.59 15.76
CA ALA A 581 2.12 5.73 15.72
C ALA A 581 2.00 4.98 14.39
N LEU A 582 2.30 5.66 13.26
CA LEU A 582 2.37 5.07 11.92
C LEU A 582 3.39 3.94 11.84
N LYS A 583 4.61 4.18 12.34
CA LYS A 583 5.69 3.18 12.36
C LYS A 583 5.37 1.99 13.28
N ARG A 584 4.62 2.20 14.35
CA ARG A 584 4.25 1.16 15.31
C ARG A 584 3.07 0.32 14.83
N ALA A 585 2.14 0.89 14.07
CA ALA A 585 0.99 0.17 13.54
C ALA A 585 1.41 -1.03 12.67
N ASN A 586 0.52 -1.99 12.48
CA ASN A 586 0.76 -3.10 11.56
C ASN A 586 0.82 -2.61 10.10
N ILE A 587 0.09 -1.52 9.83
CA ILE A 587 0.15 -0.78 8.57
C ILE A 587 0.07 0.71 8.88
N GLY A 588 1.12 1.45 8.51
CA GLY A 588 1.11 2.90 8.49
C GLY A 588 0.54 3.40 7.16
N VAL A 589 -0.45 4.27 7.22
CA VAL A 589 -1.12 4.86 6.05
C VAL A 589 -1.03 6.38 6.12
N VAL A 590 -0.65 7.03 5.04
CA VAL A 590 -0.61 8.50 4.98
C VAL A 590 -1.36 9.05 3.78
N VAL A 591 -1.85 10.27 3.92
CA VAL A 591 -2.47 11.01 2.83
C VAL A 591 -1.40 11.55 1.86
N GLY A 592 -1.80 11.87 0.62
CA GLY A 592 -0.89 12.35 -0.41
C GLY A 592 -0.20 13.69 -0.08
N THR A 593 -0.81 14.49 0.78
CA THR A 593 -0.28 15.78 1.27
C THR A 593 0.53 15.66 2.57
N ALA A 594 0.76 14.44 3.06
CA ALA A 594 1.49 14.20 4.30
C ALA A 594 2.94 14.69 4.24
N THR A 595 3.49 15.02 5.41
CA THR A 595 4.89 15.40 5.55
C THR A 595 5.84 14.26 5.17
N ASP A 596 7.07 14.58 4.79
CA ASP A 596 8.06 13.58 4.38
C ASP A 596 8.35 12.55 5.48
N VAL A 597 8.38 12.98 6.74
CA VAL A 597 8.57 12.09 7.90
C VAL A 597 7.43 11.09 8.03
N ALA A 598 6.19 11.57 7.88
CA ALA A 598 5.04 10.68 7.90
C ALA A 598 5.05 9.72 6.70
N ARG A 599 5.35 10.24 5.49
CA ARG A 599 5.49 9.43 4.28
C ARG A 599 6.56 8.34 4.42
N GLU A 600 7.69 8.65 5.04
CA GLU A 600 8.75 7.65 5.25
C GLU A 600 8.32 6.53 6.21
N SER A 601 7.59 6.88 7.24
CA SER A 601 7.08 5.94 8.25
C SER A 601 5.91 5.08 7.75
N ALA A 602 5.32 5.41 6.59
CA ALA A 602 4.14 4.75 6.06
C ALA A 602 4.48 3.57 5.14
N ASP A 603 3.56 2.61 5.08
CA ASP A 603 3.56 1.47 4.18
C ASP A 603 2.62 1.67 2.97
N LEU A 604 1.60 2.52 3.12
CA LEU A 604 0.61 2.87 2.08
C LEU A 604 0.41 4.39 2.02
N ILE A 605 0.41 4.96 0.82
CA ILE A 605 0.13 6.37 0.57
C ILE A 605 -1.15 6.49 -0.23
N LEU A 606 -2.08 7.34 0.25
CA LEU A 606 -3.34 7.65 -0.40
C LEU A 606 -3.15 8.85 -1.33
N LEU A 607 -3.00 8.62 -2.63
CA LEU A 607 -2.74 9.69 -3.60
C LEU A 607 -3.89 10.70 -3.71
N ASP A 608 -5.11 10.28 -3.40
CA ASP A 608 -6.32 11.12 -3.37
C ASP A 608 -6.68 11.61 -1.95
N SER A 609 -5.85 11.29 -0.97
CA SER A 609 -6.07 11.62 0.45
C SER A 609 -7.45 11.18 0.99
N ASN A 610 -8.05 10.11 0.44
CA ASN A 610 -9.41 9.70 0.75
C ASN A 610 -9.45 8.37 1.54
N PHE A 611 -10.22 8.33 2.62
CA PHE A 611 -10.46 7.12 3.42
C PHE A 611 -11.01 5.94 2.60
N ARG A 612 -11.80 6.22 1.55
CA ARG A 612 -12.33 5.20 0.62
C ARG A 612 -11.22 4.35 0.00
N THR A 613 -10.07 4.94 -0.27
CA THR A 613 -8.92 4.24 -0.87
C THR A 613 -8.32 3.23 0.09
N VAL A 614 -8.36 3.46 1.41
CA VAL A 614 -7.91 2.47 2.40
C VAL A 614 -8.81 1.24 2.36
N VAL A 615 -10.13 1.43 2.37
CA VAL A 615 -11.10 0.33 2.30
C VAL A 615 -10.94 -0.46 1.00
N ALA A 616 -10.70 0.24 -0.11
CA ALA A 616 -10.41 -0.38 -1.40
C ALA A 616 -9.10 -1.18 -1.39
N ALA A 617 -8.08 -0.70 -0.68
CA ALA A 617 -6.80 -1.42 -0.53
C ALA A 617 -6.97 -2.67 0.35
N VAL A 618 -7.80 -2.63 1.39
CA VAL A 618 -8.16 -3.82 2.19
C VAL A 618 -8.89 -4.86 1.34
N GLU A 619 -9.85 -4.43 0.51
CA GLU A 619 -10.56 -5.32 -0.42
C GLU A 619 -9.60 -6.03 -1.37
N GLU A 620 -8.67 -5.31 -1.97
CA GLU A 620 -7.63 -5.88 -2.84
C GLU A 620 -6.69 -6.81 -2.05
N GLY A 621 -6.28 -6.44 -0.84
CA GLY A 621 -5.45 -7.30 0.02
C GLY A 621 -6.12 -8.64 0.32
N ARG A 622 -7.42 -8.65 0.65
CA ARG A 622 -8.22 -9.88 0.83
C ARG A 622 -8.27 -10.71 -0.46
N THR A 623 -8.47 -10.06 -1.60
CA THR A 623 -8.51 -10.71 -2.92
C THR A 623 -7.17 -11.39 -3.24
N ILE A 624 -6.06 -10.71 -3.00
CA ILE A 624 -4.71 -11.22 -3.24
C ILE A 624 -4.45 -12.44 -2.36
N PHE A 625 -4.79 -12.39 -1.08
CA PHE A 625 -4.60 -13.50 -0.15
C PHE A 625 -5.42 -14.73 -0.57
N GLU A 626 -6.68 -14.56 -0.97
CA GLU A 626 -7.50 -15.66 -1.50
C GLU A 626 -6.92 -16.24 -2.80
N ASN A 627 -6.43 -15.41 -3.69
CA ASN A 627 -5.82 -15.87 -4.94
C ASN A 627 -4.52 -16.64 -4.69
N ILE A 628 -3.71 -16.24 -3.71
CA ILE A 628 -2.55 -17.03 -3.27
C ILE A 628 -3.00 -18.41 -2.76
N ARG A 629 -4.06 -18.48 -1.95
CA ARG A 629 -4.63 -19.76 -1.48
C ARG A 629 -5.08 -20.67 -2.64
N LYS A 630 -5.70 -20.09 -3.67
CA LYS A 630 -6.13 -20.84 -4.86
C LYS A 630 -4.95 -21.46 -5.57
N VAL A 631 -3.89 -20.67 -5.80
CA VAL A 631 -2.66 -21.15 -6.45
C VAL A 631 -2.01 -22.25 -5.63
N VAL A 632 -1.81 -22.03 -4.32
CA VAL A 632 -1.23 -23.04 -3.42
C VAL A 632 -2.03 -24.34 -3.44
N ALA A 633 -3.37 -24.24 -3.36
CA ALA A 633 -4.23 -25.41 -3.35
C ALA A 633 -4.18 -26.17 -4.69
N TYR A 634 -4.18 -25.45 -5.81
CA TYR A 634 -4.07 -26.03 -7.14
C TYR A 634 -2.74 -26.76 -7.33
N THR A 635 -1.63 -26.10 -7.09
CA THR A 635 -0.28 -26.66 -7.27
C THR A 635 -0.05 -27.88 -6.38
N LEU A 636 -0.47 -27.82 -5.11
CA LEU A 636 -0.36 -28.97 -4.21
C LEU A 636 -1.23 -30.16 -4.63
N SER A 637 -2.41 -29.91 -5.22
CA SER A 637 -3.25 -31.00 -5.71
C SER A 637 -2.60 -31.76 -6.84
N ASN A 638 -1.93 -31.06 -7.76
CA ASN A 638 -1.16 -31.67 -8.84
C ASN A 638 -0.01 -32.51 -8.28
N SER A 639 0.85 -31.91 -7.46
CA SER A 639 2.00 -32.60 -6.88
C SER A 639 1.61 -33.82 -6.06
N PHE A 640 0.58 -33.72 -5.20
CA PHE A 640 0.15 -34.90 -4.42
C PHE A 640 -0.50 -35.99 -5.26
N ALA A 641 -1.21 -35.64 -6.33
CA ALA A 641 -1.77 -36.65 -7.24
C ALA A 641 -0.68 -37.49 -7.91
N GLU A 642 0.38 -36.87 -8.38
CA GLU A 642 1.55 -37.55 -8.96
C GLU A 642 2.27 -38.42 -7.93
N VAL A 643 2.53 -37.86 -6.74
CA VAL A 643 3.16 -38.59 -5.62
C VAL A 643 2.37 -39.85 -5.26
N ILE A 644 1.05 -39.74 -5.09
CA ILE A 644 0.18 -40.87 -4.75
C ILE A 644 0.21 -41.91 -5.86
N THR A 645 0.19 -41.48 -7.12
CA THR A 645 0.21 -42.36 -8.31
C THR A 645 1.51 -43.14 -8.36
N ILE A 646 2.66 -42.50 -8.25
CA ILE A 646 3.98 -43.12 -8.31
C ILE A 646 4.20 -44.05 -7.11
N PHE A 647 3.84 -43.58 -5.89
CA PHE A 647 3.98 -44.38 -4.66
C PHE A 647 3.12 -45.66 -4.68
N THR A 648 1.85 -45.52 -5.11
CA THR A 648 0.93 -46.67 -5.18
C THR A 648 1.38 -47.68 -6.23
N ALA A 649 1.82 -47.22 -7.42
CA ALA A 649 2.36 -48.12 -8.44
C ALA A 649 3.59 -48.91 -7.92
N MET A 650 4.48 -48.25 -7.20
CA MET A 650 5.64 -48.89 -6.61
C MET A 650 5.25 -49.97 -5.56
N ILE A 651 4.31 -49.69 -4.67
CA ILE A 651 3.83 -50.65 -3.65
C ILE A 651 3.21 -51.90 -4.34
N LEU A 652 2.52 -51.66 -5.45
CA LEU A 652 1.89 -52.75 -6.22
C LEU A 652 2.89 -53.51 -7.11
N GLY A 653 4.19 -53.13 -7.11
CA GLY A 653 5.21 -53.74 -7.95
C GLY A 653 5.01 -53.46 -9.46
N TRP A 654 4.35 -52.34 -9.79
CA TRP A 654 4.13 -51.93 -11.18
C TRP A 654 5.31 -51.11 -11.69
N PRO A 655 5.53 -51.04 -13.01
CA PRO A 655 6.49 -50.08 -13.56
C PRO A 655 6.09 -48.64 -13.19
N THR A 656 7.09 -47.75 -13.11
CA THR A 656 6.84 -46.32 -12.82
C THR A 656 5.88 -45.70 -13.85
N PRO A 657 4.77 -45.11 -13.45
CA PRO A 657 3.75 -44.55 -14.36
C PRO A 657 4.13 -43.21 -14.98
N LEU A 658 5.15 -42.55 -14.49
CA LEU A 658 5.70 -41.28 -14.97
C LEU A 658 7.21 -41.25 -14.88
N THR A 659 7.86 -40.56 -15.80
CA THR A 659 9.30 -40.25 -15.76
C THR A 659 9.57 -38.85 -15.20
N VAL A 660 10.79 -38.54 -14.77
CA VAL A 660 11.20 -37.19 -14.33
C VAL A 660 10.94 -36.15 -15.42
N ALA A 661 11.28 -36.48 -16.66
CA ALA A 661 11.07 -35.61 -17.82
C ALA A 661 9.59 -35.25 -18.06
N GLN A 662 8.70 -36.22 -17.89
CA GLN A 662 7.26 -36.04 -18.04
C GLN A 662 6.70 -35.15 -16.92
N ILE A 663 7.11 -35.37 -15.68
CA ILE A 663 6.71 -34.55 -14.51
C ILE A 663 7.16 -33.11 -14.71
N LEU A 664 8.42 -32.91 -15.03
CA LEU A 664 8.97 -31.55 -15.23
C LEU A 664 8.30 -30.84 -16.43
N TRP A 665 7.94 -31.58 -17.49
CA TRP A 665 7.17 -31.00 -18.60
C TRP A 665 5.80 -30.52 -18.16
N ILE A 666 5.07 -31.30 -17.35
CA ILE A 666 3.76 -30.92 -16.81
C ILE A 666 3.90 -29.67 -15.97
N HIS A 667 4.75 -29.68 -14.94
CA HIS A 667 4.84 -28.60 -13.96
C HIS A 667 5.33 -27.29 -14.58
N LEU A 668 6.38 -27.36 -15.42
CA LEU A 668 7.03 -26.17 -15.91
C LEU A 668 6.35 -25.57 -17.15
N ILE A 669 6.00 -26.44 -18.10
CA ILE A 669 5.57 -26.01 -19.43
C ILE A 669 4.04 -25.95 -19.54
N CYS A 670 3.35 -26.93 -18.97
CA CYS A 670 1.89 -26.94 -19.01
C CYS A 670 1.29 -26.08 -17.90
N ASP A 671 1.64 -26.32 -16.66
CA ASP A 671 1.00 -25.72 -15.47
C ASP A 671 1.58 -24.35 -15.10
N GLY A 672 2.89 -24.14 -15.25
CA GLY A 672 3.58 -22.95 -14.77
C GLY A 672 2.93 -21.61 -15.16
N PRO A 673 2.60 -21.36 -16.44
CA PRO A 673 1.88 -20.13 -16.83
C PRO A 673 0.48 -20.04 -16.23
N SER A 674 -0.22 -21.17 -16.09
CA SER A 674 -1.57 -21.24 -15.56
C SER A 674 -1.63 -20.97 -14.07
N ASP A 675 -0.65 -21.46 -13.30
CA ASP A 675 -0.49 -21.21 -11.87
C ASP A 675 -0.44 -19.71 -11.57
N ILE A 676 0.41 -18.98 -12.29
CA ILE A 676 0.59 -17.54 -12.10
C ILE A 676 -0.70 -16.80 -12.44
N VAL A 677 -1.35 -17.15 -13.54
CA VAL A 677 -2.51 -16.40 -14.04
C VAL A 677 -3.79 -16.72 -13.25
N LEU A 678 -3.88 -17.89 -12.60
CA LEU A 678 -4.92 -18.19 -11.62
C LEU A 678 -4.88 -17.16 -10.46
N GLY A 679 -3.70 -16.68 -10.10
CA GLY A 679 -3.53 -15.63 -9.10
C GLY A 679 -4.06 -14.24 -9.50
N PHE A 680 -4.47 -14.04 -10.76
CA PHE A 680 -5.05 -12.78 -11.25
C PHE A 680 -6.58 -12.77 -11.25
N GLU A 681 -7.21 -13.82 -10.70
CA GLU A 681 -8.67 -13.89 -10.61
C GLU A 681 -9.24 -12.60 -9.99
N PRO A 682 -10.38 -12.10 -10.52
CA PRO A 682 -11.07 -10.96 -9.94
C PRO A 682 -11.57 -11.30 -8.52
N LYS A 683 -11.92 -10.26 -7.77
CA LYS A 683 -12.49 -10.41 -6.43
C LYS A 683 -13.75 -11.30 -6.48
N GLU A 684 -13.89 -12.15 -5.49
CA GLU A 684 -15.11 -12.92 -5.28
C GLU A 684 -16.20 -12.00 -4.69
N GLU A 685 -17.45 -12.19 -5.13
CA GLU A 685 -18.58 -11.52 -4.52
C GLU A 685 -18.67 -11.86 -3.04
N GLY A 686 -18.92 -10.87 -2.18
CA GLY A 686 -19.04 -11.06 -0.74
C GLY A 686 -17.70 -11.12 0.00
N ILE A 687 -16.55 -10.79 -0.64
CA ILE A 687 -15.24 -10.78 0.05
C ILE A 687 -15.19 -9.75 1.20
N MET A 688 -16.01 -8.71 1.11
CA MET A 688 -16.19 -7.69 2.17
C MET A 688 -17.38 -8.00 3.09
N ASP A 689 -18.04 -9.14 2.96
CA ASP A 689 -19.07 -9.61 3.88
C ASP A 689 -18.47 -10.54 4.96
N GLU A 690 -17.22 -10.94 4.78
CA GLU A 690 -16.48 -11.80 5.71
C GLU A 690 -15.75 -10.96 6.75
N LYS A 691 -15.65 -11.49 7.98
CA LYS A 691 -14.81 -10.91 9.04
C LYS A 691 -13.33 -10.99 8.64
N PRO A 692 -12.48 -10.07 9.15
CA PRO A 692 -11.04 -10.12 8.93
C PRO A 692 -10.45 -11.46 9.39
N LYS A 693 -9.51 -11.98 8.61
CA LYS A 693 -8.80 -13.22 8.93
C LYS A 693 -7.58 -12.92 9.79
N SER A 694 -7.30 -13.78 10.76
CA SER A 694 -6.10 -13.68 11.58
C SER A 694 -4.83 -13.80 10.71
N ILE A 695 -3.81 -13.00 11.00
CA ILE A 695 -2.47 -13.19 10.40
C ILE A 695 -1.94 -14.61 10.65
N GLN A 696 -2.32 -15.24 11.75
CA GLN A 696 -1.89 -16.60 12.09
C GLN A 696 -2.72 -17.68 11.38
N GLU A 697 -3.78 -17.31 10.63
CA GLU A 697 -4.57 -18.29 9.91
C GLU A 697 -3.70 -19.06 8.90
N PRO A 698 -3.74 -20.39 8.90
CA PRO A 698 -2.94 -21.20 7.99
C PRO A 698 -3.37 -20.92 6.53
N ILE A 699 -2.42 -20.91 5.61
CA ILE A 699 -2.68 -20.77 4.18
C ILE A 699 -3.66 -21.84 3.71
N LEU A 700 -3.49 -23.08 4.20
CA LEU A 700 -4.40 -24.18 3.92
C LEU A 700 -5.43 -24.30 5.04
N THR A 701 -6.68 -23.96 4.73
CA THR A 701 -7.83 -24.24 5.60
C THR A 701 -8.18 -25.73 5.58
N ARG A 702 -8.95 -26.20 6.56
CA ARG A 702 -9.45 -27.59 6.55
C ARG A 702 -10.23 -27.90 5.26
N LEU A 703 -11.00 -26.94 4.76
CA LEU A 703 -11.74 -27.08 3.52
C LEU A 703 -10.81 -27.23 2.31
N SER A 704 -9.81 -26.34 2.17
CA SER A 704 -8.85 -26.45 1.08
C SER A 704 -8.00 -27.73 1.16
N ALA A 705 -7.60 -28.14 2.36
CA ALA A 705 -6.89 -29.40 2.57
C ALA A 705 -7.73 -30.63 2.20
N SER A 706 -9.02 -30.64 2.53
CA SER A 706 -9.92 -31.73 2.13
C SER A 706 -10.13 -31.76 0.61
N LEU A 707 -10.22 -30.60 -0.04
CA LEU A 707 -10.35 -30.48 -1.50
C LEU A 707 -9.07 -30.97 -2.19
N ILE A 708 -7.89 -30.56 -1.70
CA ILE A 708 -6.59 -31.04 -2.20
C ILE A 708 -6.54 -32.57 -2.10
N GLY A 709 -6.85 -33.13 -0.92
CA GLY A 709 -6.83 -34.57 -0.71
C GLY A 709 -7.80 -35.33 -1.64
N PHE A 710 -9.02 -34.82 -1.80
CA PHE A 710 -10.01 -35.43 -2.69
C PHE A 710 -9.54 -35.42 -4.14
N ILE A 711 -9.07 -34.30 -4.65
CA ILE A 711 -8.62 -34.16 -6.04
C ILE A 711 -7.39 -35.03 -6.30
N SER A 712 -6.42 -35.02 -5.39
CA SER A 712 -5.19 -35.80 -5.51
C SER A 712 -5.48 -37.30 -5.55
N ILE A 713 -6.37 -37.77 -4.66
CA ILE A 713 -6.75 -39.19 -4.62
C ILE A 713 -7.54 -39.57 -5.90
N ALA A 714 -8.53 -38.76 -6.30
CA ALA A 714 -9.33 -39.05 -7.50
C ALA A 714 -8.46 -39.04 -8.76
N SER A 715 -7.58 -38.06 -8.94
CA SER A 715 -6.63 -38.00 -10.06
C SER A 715 -5.70 -39.19 -10.07
N ALA A 716 -5.18 -39.59 -8.90
CA ALA A 716 -4.32 -40.78 -8.79
C ALA A 716 -5.07 -42.08 -9.13
N VAL A 717 -6.32 -42.27 -8.70
CA VAL A 717 -7.15 -43.42 -9.04
C VAL A 717 -7.39 -43.48 -10.53
N PHE A 718 -7.75 -42.38 -11.17
CA PHE A 718 -7.89 -42.36 -12.63
C PHE A 718 -6.58 -42.71 -13.35
N ALA A 719 -5.47 -42.09 -12.98
CA ALA A 719 -4.16 -42.33 -13.57
C ALA A 719 -3.72 -43.79 -13.41
N LEU A 720 -3.85 -44.38 -12.21
CA LEU A 720 -3.51 -45.78 -11.94
C LEU A 720 -4.43 -46.77 -12.70
N THR A 721 -5.70 -46.46 -12.81
CA THR A 721 -6.66 -47.30 -13.56
C THR A 721 -6.32 -47.31 -15.05
N LEU A 722 -6.03 -46.12 -15.62
CA LEU A 722 -5.57 -46.01 -17.01
C LEU A 722 -4.24 -46.71 -17.18
N PHE A 723 -3.25 -46.47 -16.33
CA PHE A 723 -1.95 -47.13 -16.41
C PHE A 723 -2.07 -48.65 -16.42
N ARG A 724 -2.81 -49.20 -15.46
CA ARG A 724 -3.03 -50.64 -15.34
C ARG A 724 -3.72 -51.25 -16.58
N HIS A 725 -4.74 -50.56 -17.09
CA HIS A 725 -5.50 -51.04 -18.24
C HIS A 725 -4.59 -51.20 -19.46
N PHE A 726 -3.87 -50.13 -19.83
CA PHE A 726 -3.03 -50.15 -21.02
C PHE A 726 -1.78 -51.02 -20.87
N TRP A 727 -1.14 -50.99 -19.70
CA TRP A 727 -0.02 -51.88 -19.40
C TRP A 727 -0.44 -53.36 -19.39
N ALA A 728 -1.58 -53.69 -18.82
CA ALA A 728 -2.05 -55.07 -18.78
C ALA A 728 -2.52 -55.62 -20.13
N VAL A 729 -3.09 -54.73 -20.99
CA VAL A 729 -3.58 -55.14 -22.32
C VAL A 729 -2.46 -55.31 -23.34
N HIS A 730 -1.52 -54.37 -23.38
CA HIS A 730 -0.47 -54.34 -24.43
C HIS A 730 0.90 -54.82 -23.94
N GLY A 731 1.07 -55.07 -22.63
CA GLY A 731 2.37 -55.53 -22.05
C GLY A 731 3.48 -54.51 -22.09
N ASP A 732 3.19 -53.27 -22.59
CA ASP A 732 4.17 -52.20 -22.70
C ASP A 732 3.89 -51.07 -21.74
N ALA A 733 4.84 -50.77 -20.87
CA ALA A 733 4.75 -49.69 -19.94
C ALA A 733 4.85 -48.29 -20.60
N VAL A 734 5.35 -48.18 -21.82
CA VAL A 734 5.51 -46.87 -22.50
C VAL A 734 4.17 -46.28 -22.88
N GLU A 735 3.24 -47.08 -23.39
CA GLU A 735 1.89 -46.65 -23.74
C GLU A 735 1.11 -46.21 -22.47
N GLY A 736 1.18 -47.02 -21.40
CA GLY A 736 0.60 -46.69 -20.12
C GLY A 736 1.13 -45.36 -19.57
N ARG A 737 2.44 -45.11 -19.68
CA ARG A 737 3.04 -43.84 -19.31
C ARG A 737 2.56 -42.67 -20.16
N SER A 738 2.42 -42.90 -21.47
CA SER A 738 1.94 -41.87 -22.42
C SER A 738 0.55 -41.40 -22.08
N ILE A 739 -0.36 -42.34 -21.76
CA ILE A 739 -1.72 -42.01 -21.36
C ILE A 739 -1.81 -41.33 -20.01
N VAL A 740 -1.00 -41.77 -19.03
CA VAL A 740 -0.92 -41.09 -17.71
C VAL A 740 -0.37 -39.69 -17.84
N PHE A 741 0.67 -39.49 -18.63
CA PHE A 741 1.22 -38.16 -18.93
C PHE A 741 0.16 -37.26 -19.56
N ALA A 742 -0.55 -37.75 -20.61
CA ALA A 742 -1.64 -37.00 -21.22
C ALA A 742 -2.76 -36.66 -20.21
N SER A 743 -3.12 -37.66 -19.38
CA SER A 743 -4.16 -37.48 -18.36
C SER A 743 -3.79 -36.38 -17.34
N PHE A 744 -2.61 -36.39 -16.78
CA PHE A 744 -2.19 -35.34 -15.84
C PHE A 744 -2.13 -33.96 -16.51
N ALA A 745 -1.50 -33.85 -17.67
CA ALA A 745 -1.35 -32.58 -18.38
C ALA A 745 -2.69 -31.97 -18.82
N ILE A 746 -3.68 -32.78 -19.18
CA ILE A 746 -5.01 -32.28 -19.59
C ILE A 746 -5.91 -32.05 -18.38
N ASN A 747 -5.87 -32.96 -17.39
CA ASN A 747 -6.67 -32.80 -16.17
C ASN A 747 -6.35 -31.50 -15.45
N SER A 748 -5.07 -31.16 -15.28
CA SER A 748 -4.64 -29.91 -14.62
C SER A 748 -5.22 -28.69 -15.34
N MET A 749 -5.16 -28.64 -16.68
CA MET A 749 -5.71 -27.54 -17.48
C MET A 749 -7.23 -27.43 -17.43
N ILE A 750 -7.95 -28.52 -17.18
CA ILE A 750 -9.42 -28.48 -17.14
C ILE A 750 -9.92 -28.19 -15.74
N TYR A 751 -9.42 -28.85 -14.73
CA TYR A 751 -9.93 -28.58 -13.37
C TYR A 751 -9.38 -27.29 -12.73
N ILE A 752 -8.42 -26.60 -13.34
CA ILE A 752 -8.01 -25.24 -12.91
C ILE A 752 -9.20 -24.30 -12.79
N PHE A 753 -10.21 -24.46 -13.66
CA PHE A 753 -11.44 -23.66 -13.59
C PHE A 753 -12.23 -23.88 -12.29
N ALA A 754 -12.11 -25.04 -11.67
CA ALA A 754 -12.68 -25.28 -10.36
C ALA A 754 -11.94 -24.53 -9.23
N TYR A 755 -10.66 -24.20 -9.40
CA TYR A 755 -9.87 -23.44 -8.43
C TYR A 755 -10.07 -21.93 -8.52
N ARG A 756 -10.85 -21.42 -9.48
CA ARG A 756 -11.24 -20.01 -9.53
C ARG A 756 -11.96 -19.54 -8.26
N SER A 757 -12.64 -20.46 -7.59
CA SER A 757 -13.11 -20.28 -6.21
C SER A 757 -12.94 -21.60 -5.43
N LEU A 758 -12.42 -21.51 -4.22
CA LEU A 758 -12.30 -22.66 -3.33
C LEU A 758 -13.61 -22.99 -2.60
N ARG A 759 -14.57 -22.06 -2.61
CA ARG A 759 -15.82 -22.16 -1.85
C ARG A 759 -17.05 -22.29 -2.74
N ARG A 760 -17.09 -21.59 -3.87
CA ARG A 760 -18.25 -21.56 -4.77
C ARG A 760 -18.05 -22.48 -5.97
N SER A 761 -19.13 -23.03 -6.47
CA SER A 761 -19.10 -23.72 -7.77
C SER A 761 -18.68 -22.75 -8.89
N MET A 762 -17.95 -23.25 -9.88
CA MET A 762 -17.52 -22.45 -11.03
C MET A 762 -18.70 -21.78 -11.77
N LEU A 763 -19.91 -22.32 -11.67
CA LEU A 763 -21.12 -21.76 -12.27
C LEU A 763 -21.60 -20.46 -11.58
N HIS A 764 -21.15 -20.21 -10.35
CA HIS A 764 -21.49 -19.04 -9.52
C HIS A 764 -20.28 -18.12 -9.31
N THR A 765 -19.24 -18.28 -10.10
CA THR A 765 -18.07 -17.37 -10.09
C THR A 765 -18.21 -16.28 -11.17
N ALA A 766 -17.35 -15.27 -11.09
CA ALA A 766 -17.28 -14.23 -12.11
C ALA A 766 -17.15 -14.82 -13.54
N PRO A 767 -17.71 -14.18 -14.57
CA PRO A 767 -17.58 -14.66 -15.95
C PRO A 767 -16.13 -14.89 -16.36
N LEU A 768 -15.85 -15.95 -17.11
CA LEU A 768 -14.51 -16.29 -17.61
C LEU A 768 -13.87 -15.13 -18.39
N SER A 769 -14.67 -14.29 -19.03
CA SER A 769 -14.21 -13.12 -19.79
C SER A 769 -13.48 -12.06 -18.95
N GLN A 770 -13.63 -12.10 -17.63
CA GLN A 770 -12.93 -11.19 -16.72
C GLN A 770 -11.45 -11.58 -16.49
N ASN A 771 -11.09 -12.86 -16.64
CA ASN A 771 -9.71 -13.34 -16.64
C ASN A 771 -9.34 -13.96 -17.98
N LYS A 772 -9.19 -13.12 -19.00
CA LYS A 772 -8.78 -13.56 -20.36
C LYS A 772 -7.40 -14.23 -20.37
N ALA A 773 -6.53 -13.81 -19.45
CA ALA A 773 -5.19 -14.36 -19.34
C ALA A 773 -5.23 -15.85 -18.93
N LEU A 774 -6.15 -16.24 -18.03
CA LEU A 774 -6.34 -17.64 -17.65
C LEU A 774 -6.78 -18.49 -18.85
N ILE A 775 -7.71 -17.98 -19.66
CA ILE A 775 -8.16 -18.69 -20.88
C ILE A 775 -6.98 -18.90 -21.84
N LEU A 776 -6.17 -17.85 -22.06
CA LEU A 776 -5.00 -17.94 -22.93
C LEU A 776 -3.94 -18.90 -22.38
N ALA A 777 -3.71 -18.87 -21.06
CA ALA A 777 -2.76 -19.78 -20.40
C ALA A 777 -3.22 -21.24 -20.51
N VAL A 778 -4.50 -21.53 -20.28
CA VAL A 778 -5.07 -22.87 -20.43
C VAL A 778 -4.99 -23.37 -21.89
N ILE A 779 -5.32 -22.50 -22.86
CA ILE A 779 -5.18 -22.88 -24.29
C ILE A 779 -3.70 -23.15 -24.61
N GLY A 780 -2.79 -22.30 -24.14
CA GLY A 780 -1.35 -22.51 -24.30
C GLY A 780 -0.87 -23.80 -23.63
N GLY A 781 -1.33 -24.06 -22.39
CA GLY A 781 -1.07 -25.30 -21.66
C GLY A 781 -1.58 -26.55 -22.40
N LEU A 782 -2.79 -26.50 -22.95
CA LEU A 782 -3.33 -27.61 -23.80
C LEU A 782 -2.51 -27.81 -25.07
N ILE A 783 -2.09 -26.73 -25.73
CA ILE A 783 -1.22 -26.85 -26.92
C ILE A 783 0.11 -27.50 -26.53
N THR A 784 0.72 -27.08 -25.44
CA THR A 784 2.01 -27.64 -24.98
C THR A 784 1.86 -29.08 -24.45
N ALA A 785 0.70 -29.45 -23.91
CA ALA A 785 0.38 -30.83 -23.54
C ALA A 785 0.21 -31.78 -24.77
N LEU A 786 -0.35 -31.27 -25.87
CA LEU A 786 -0.56 -32.03 -27.10
C LEU A 786 0.69 -32.07 -28.00
N LEU A 787 1.53 -31.04 -27.93
CA LEU A 787 2.72 -30.91 -28.78
C LEU A 787 3.67 -32.12 -28.74
N PRO A 788 4.00 -32.72 -27.58
CA PRO A 788 4.85 -33.88 -27.49
C PRO A 788 4.35 -35.10 -28.29
N PHE A 789 3.03 -35.28 -28.43
CA PHE A 789 2.46 -36.40 -29.15
C PHE A 789 2.52 -36.20 -30.68
N SER A 790 2.78 -34.98 -31.15
CA SER A 790 2.84 -34.64 -32.58
C SER A 790 4.29 -34.50 -33.10
N VAL A 791 5.27 -34.26 -32.23
CA VAL A 791 6.66 -33.96 -32.60
C VAL A 791 7.57 -35.16 -32.29
N PRO A 792 8.14 -35.85 -33.29
CA PRO A 792 8.95 -37.06 -33.07
C PRO A 792 10.18 -36.87 -32.18
N ALA A 793 10.75 -35.65 -32.15
CA ALA A 793 11.87 -35.34 -31.28
C ALA A 793 11.41 -35.28 -29.78
N LEU A 794 10.24 -34.72 -29.50
CA LEU A 794 9.67 -34.68 -28.17
C LEU A 794 9.15 -36.04 -27.71
N GLN A 795 8.60 -36.86 -28.63
CA GLN A 795 8.23 -38.25 -28.31
C GLN A 795 9.41 -39.03 -27.80
N ARG A 796 10.55 -38.94 -28.49
CA ARG A 796 11.80 -39.59 -28.06
C ARG A 796 12.34 -39.00 -26.74
N LEU A 797 12.25 -37.69 -26.59
CA LEU A 797 12.72 -36.98 -25.39
C LEU A 797 11.94 -37.40 -24.13
N LEU A 798 10.63 -37.45 -24.24
CA LEU A 798 9.74 -37.77 -23.13
C LEU A 798 9.43 -39.28 -23.00
N GLY A 799 9.90 -40.10 -23.92
CA GLY A 799 9.62 -41.51 -23.93
C GLY A 799 8.13 -41.86 -24.06
N ILE A 800 7.42 -41.17 -24.98
CA ILE A 800 6.00 -41.33 -25.21
C ILE A 800 5.70 -41.82 -26.63
N VAL A 801 4.53 -42.44 -26.81
CA VAL A 801 3.99 -42.84 -28.08
C VAL A 801 2.75 -42.04 -28.43
N PRO A 802 2.43 -41.89 -29.76
CA PRO A 802 1.18 -41.24 -30.17
C PRO A 802 -0.04 -41.99 -29.64
N LEU A 803 -1.06 -41.25 -29.22
CA LEU A 803 -2.33 -41.79 -28.76
C LEU A 803 -3.36 -41.82 -29.89
N THR A 804 -4.22 -42.84 -29.89
CA THR A 804 -5.38 -42.98 -30.78
C THR A 804 -6.50 -42.00 -30.40
N VAL A 805 -7.48 -41.82 -31.29
CA VAL A 805 -8.63 -40.94 -31.03
C VAL A 805 -9.45 -41.43 -29.83
N ASP A 806 -9.60 -42.77 -29.69
CA ASP A 806 -10.35 -43.38 -28.59
C ASP A 806 -9.64 -43.13 -27.23
N GLU A 807 -8.32 -43.20 -27.20
CA GLU A 807 -7.52 -42.90 -26.02
C GLU A 807 -7.62 -41.42 -25.62
N TRP A 808 -7.59 -40.51 -26.60
CA TRP A 808 -7.83 -39.09 -26.35
C TRP A 808 -9.25 -38.82 -25.83
N ALA A 809 -10.27 -39.53 -26.37
CA ALA A 809 -11.63 -39.43 -25.86
C ALA A 809 -11.73 -39.94 -24.42
N LEU A 810 -11.00 -40.98 -24.06
CA LEU A 810 -10.95 -41.52 -22.71
C LEU A 810 -10.27 -40.54 -21.75
N VAL A 811 -9.13 -39.95 -22.11
CA VAL A 811 -8.43 -38.91 -21.31
C VAL A 811 -9.33 -37.70 -21.11
N GLY A 812 -9.99 -37.20 -22.18
CA GLY A 812 -10.93 -36.10 -22.08
C GLY A 812 -12.14 -36.42 -21.19
N GLY A 813 -12.67 -37.64 -21.29
CA GLY A 813 -13.76 -38.12 -20.43
C GLY A 813 -13.36 -38.17 -18.94
N CYS A 814 -12.16 -38.63 -18.64
CA CYS A 814 -11.61 -38.58 -17.26
C CYS A 814 -11.48 -37.16 -16.76
N ALA A 815 -11.01 -36.22 -17.58
CA ALA A 815 -10.83 -34.81 -17.19
C ALA A 815 -12.19 -34.15 -16.86
N VAL A 816 -13.20 -34.36 -17.69
CA VAL A 816 -14.57 -33.84 -17.47
C VAL A 816 -15.18 -34.51 -16.23
N SER A 817 -14.98 -35.80 -16.05
CA SER A 817 -15.48 -36.54 -14.88
C SER A 817 -14.83 -36.02 -13.57
N LEU A 818 -13.54 -35.76 -13.60
CA LEU A 818 -12.81 -35.19 -12.46
C LEU A 818 -13.32 -33.77 -12.10
N LEU A 819 -13.49 -32.92 -13.13
CA LEU A 819 -14.05 -31.57 -12.92
C LEU A 819 -15.45 -31.66 -12.31
N ALA A 820 -16.32 -32.50 -12.82
CA ALA A 820 -17.66 -32.71 -12.30
C ALA A 820 -17.63 -33.21 -10.84
N ALA A 821 -16.75 -34.17 -10.52
CA ALA A 821 -16.58 -34.70 -9.17
C ALA A 821 -16.11 -33.61 -8.19
N VAL A 822 -15.19 -32.74 -8.60
CA VAL A 822 -14.71 -31.59 -7.81
C VAL A 822 -15.85 -30.61 -7.51
N GLU A 823 -16.63 -30.29 -8.53
CA GLU A 823 -17.77 -29.36 -8.37
C GLU A 823 -18.86 -29.95 -7.45
N VAL A 824 -19.14 -31.23 -7.57
CA VAL A 824 -20.07 -31.93 -6.66
C VAL A 824 -19.53 -31.93 -5.22
N ALA A 825 -18.24 -32.22 -5.03
CA ALA A 825 -17.61 -32.18 -3.70
C ALA A 825 -17.72 -30.80 -3.06
N LYS A 826 -17.53 -29.71 -3.82
CA LYS A 826 -17.73 -28.33 -3.34
C LYS A 826 -19.17 -28.07 -2.90
N ILE A 827 -20.14 -28.48 -3.72
CA ILE A 827 -21.57 -28.25 -3.42
C ILE A 827 -21.95 -29.01 -2.14
N ILE A 828 -21.47 -30.23 -1.96
CA ILE A 828 -21.72 -31.04 -0.75
C ILE A 828 -21.08 -30.36 0.47
N SER A 829 -19.83 -29.94 0.36
CA SER A 829 -19.09 -29.27 1.45
C SER A 829 -19.79 -27.98 1.89
N LEU A 830 -20.29 -27.18 0.94
CA LEU A 830 -21.06 -25.97 1.24
C LEU A 830 -22.34 -26.27 2.04
N ARG A 831 -23.07 -27.31 1.67
CA ARG A 831 -24.31 -27.70 2.39
C ARG A 831 -24.02 -28.14 3.82
N ILE A 832 -22.94 -28.86 4.06
CA ILE A 832 -22.53 -29.30 5.39
C ILE A 832 -22.13 -28.10 6.28
N HIS A 833 -21.42 -27.11 5.74
CA HIS A 833 -20.97 -25.94 6.49
C HIS A 833 -22.06 -24.87 6.70
N HIS A 834 -23.14 -24.86 5.91
CA HIS A 834 -24.31 -24.01 6.17
C HIS A 834 -25.22 -24.58 7.27
N GLN A 835 -25.06 -25.84 7.65
CA GLN A 835 -25.85 -26.51 8.69
C GLN A 835 -25.12 -26.58 10.04
N ALA A 836 -23.83 -26.28 10.10
CA ALA A 836 -23.02 -26.16 11.30
C ALA A 836 -22.75 -24.67 11.63
#